data_46eeb2e605352b3f8a3b4fd283e9ecbe
#
_entry.id   46eeb2e605352b3f8a3b4fd283e9ecbe
#
_cell.length_a   1.000
_cell.length_b   1.000
_cell.length_c   1.000
_cell.angle_alpha   90.00
_cell.angle_beta   90.00
_cell.angle_gamma   90.00
#
_symmetry.space_group_name_H-M   'P 1'
#
loop_
_entity.id
_entity.type
_entity.pdbx_description
1 polymer ?
#
loop_
_entity_poly.entity_id
_entity_poly.type
_entity_poly.pdbx_seq_one_letter_code
_entity_poly.pdbx_strand_id
1 'polypeptide(L)'
;MSSDERMKELVKLLNKYAYQYYVLDEPTVADVQYDALYNELSALEKETGIVLPDSPTRKIGGDPIKEFAPHKHIKKLYSLDKCNSYDELREWSEKIKKVAPDAVYTLEYKLDGLTLCLTYENGYFKGAATRGNGEVGEDVTAQVSTIKSIPLSVPYKGVFEAQGEGIMRLSALKKYNETAVEPLKNARNGVAGAIRNLDPKVTASRNLDIIFYNVNYIEGENIASQRENIDFLKRNSFKTDMLFVTSDIEEIIKKIDSVDRKSLDFLIDGMVIKVDDLALRERLGYTDKFPRWAIAYKFEAEETTTILEDVQWNVGRTGKLTPLAILEPVELCGATIRRATLNNYDDIQRKKVKIGSRVFIRRSNDVIPEILGVSEDNGGKEIPVPTVCPACGSDLVRDGAHIYCPNEGDCPPQIIGRLTHFAEKDCMDIRGVSEKSIEGLHEKLGVRFPTDLYSLTRDDLARLDGFKDKKIDNFLASVEKSKSVPLDRFINALGIENIGKKSARDLAERFGSISELMKADEATLVEVDEIGDIVAESITSYFGKHGWLIEKFKEIGIDPKFNVVKPTGGVLTGKKLVLTGTLPTLTRTEATELIEKAGGTTSSSVSKNTDYVLAGENAGSKLDKARSLGVKIITENELLTMING
;
A
#
# COMPACT_ATOMS: atom_id res chain seq x y z
N MET A 1 23.57 37.80 -27.18
CA MET A 1 23.08 36.94 -26.08
C MET A 1 24.09 35.83 -25.90
N SER A 2 24.56 35.56 -24.70
CA SER A 2 25.47 34.44 -24.47
C SER A 2 24.72 33.11 -24.59
N SER A 3 25.42 31.99 -24.83
CA SER A 3 24.80 30.65 -24.88
C SER A 3 24.06 30.33 -23.59
N ASP A 4 24.59 30.74 -22.42
CA ASP A 4 23.97 30.56 -21.11
C ASP A 4 22.66 31.37 -20.98
N GLU A 5 22.63 32.63 -21.41
CA GLU A 5 21.39 33.43 -21.41
C GLU A 5 20.34 32.83 -22.36
N ARG A 6 20.76 32.35 -23.52
CA ARG A 6 19.85 31.74 -24.50
C ARG A 6 19.28 30.42 -23.97
N MET A 7 20.08 29.57 -23.32
CA MET A 7 19.59 28.35 -22.68
C MET A 7 18.54 28.64 -21.60
N LYS A 8 18.79 29.64 -20.72
CA LYS A 8 17.81 30.06 -19.70
C LYS A 8 16.50 30.55 -20.29
N GLU A 9 16.57 31.32 -21.39
CA GLU A 9 15.38 31.77 -22.10
C GLU A 9 14.60 30.61 -22.71
N LEU A 10 15.30 29.70 -23.42
CA LEU A 10 14.69 28.52 -24.02
C LEU A 10 14.03 27.60 -23.01
N VAL A 11 14.69 27.31 -21.86
CA VAL A 11 14.12 26.50 -20.80
C VAL A 11 12.85 27.13 -20.25
N LYS A 12 12.88 28.44 -19.96
CA LYS A 12 11.69 29.17 -19.48
C LYS A 12 10.53 29.11 -20.49
N LEU A 13 10.83 29.31 -21.76
CA LEU A 13 9.82 29.33 -22.83
C LEU A 13 9.22 27.95 -23.09
N LEU A 14 10.06 26.91 -23.16
CA LEU A 14 9.64 25.53 -23.37
C LEU A 14 8.82 24.99 -22.17
N ASN A 15 9.22 25.30 -20.94
CA ASN A 15 8.44 24.94 -19.74
C ASN A 15 7.07 25.64 -19.73
N LYS A 16 6.99 26.91 -20.16
CA LYS A 16 5.70 27.61 -20.34
C LYS A 16 4.81 26.92 -21.36
N TYR A 17 5.35 26.56 -22.51
CA TYR A 17 4.59 25.88 -23.56
C TYR A 17 4.18 24.47 -23.14
N ALA A 18 5.05 23.74 -22.45
CA ALA A 18 4.71 22.44 -21.87
C ALA A 18 3.57 22.54 -20.83
N TYR A 19 3.58 23.56 -19.98
CA TYR A 19 2.50 23.84 -19.04
C TYR A 19 1.18 24.11 -19.76
N GLN A 20 1.18 24.95 -20.78
CA GLN A 20 0.00 25.26 -21.57
C GLN A 20 -0.57 24.02 -22.29
N TYR A 21 0.30 23.16 -22.81
CA TYR A 21 -0.08 21.95 -23.53
C TYR A 21 -0.54 20.81 -22.58
N TYR A 22 0.30 20.44 -21.57
CA TYR A 22 0.06 19.25 -20.75
C TYR A 22 -0.83 19.49 -19.53
N VAL A 23 -0.89 20.74 -19.03
CA VAL A 23 -1.63 21.07 -17.82
C VAL A 23 -2.92 21.82 -18.11
N LEU A 24 -2.87 22.85 -18.97
CA LEU A 24 -4.04 23.67 -19.29
C LEU A 24 -4.87 23.13 -20.46
N ASP A 25 -4.33 22.20 -21.25
CA ASP A 25 -4.92 21.74 -22.53
C ASP A 25 -5.21 22.91 -23.52
N GLU A 26 -4.40 24.00 -23.45
CA GLU A 26 -4.52 25.23 -24.26
C GLU A 26 -3.19 25.56 -24.96
N PRO A 27 -2.78 24.78 -25.97
CA PRO A 27 -1.52 25.01 -26.66
C PRO A 27 -1.52 26.35 -27.40
N THR A 28 -0.48 27.17 -27.19
CA THR A 28 -0.32 28.47 -27.84
C THR A 28 0.69 28.46 -28.98
N VAL A 29 1.37 27.33 -29.20
CA VAL A 29 2.35 27.13 -30.28
C VAL A 29 2.09 25.80 -30.98
N ALA A 30 2.44 25.73 -32.27
CA ALA A 30 2.39 24.47 -33.00
C ALA A 30 3.56 23.55 -32.60
N ASP A 31 3.35 22.23 -32.69
CA ASP A 31 4.35 21.20 -32.32
C ASP A 31 5.70 21.44 -33.04
N VAL A 32 5.66 21.81 -34.32
CA VAL A 32 6.87 22.12 -35.11
C VAL A 32 7.69 23.27 -34.52
N GLN A 33 7.04 24.27 -33.93
CA GLN A 33 7.73 25.40 -33.28
C GLN A 33 8.32 24.97 -31.93
N TYR A 34 7.59 24.19 -31.17
CA TYR A 34 8.09 23.61 -29.91
C TYR A 34 9.33 22.74 -30.17
N ASP A 35 9.25 21.85 -31.15
CA ASP A 35 10.34 20.95 -31.54
C ASP A 35 11.59 21.71 -32.00
N ALA A 36 11.42 22.80 -32.76
CA ALA A 36 12.54 23.63 -33.19
C ALA A 36 13.29 24.26 -31.99
N LEU A 37 12.56 24.84 -31.05
CA LEU A 37 13.14 25.41 -29.82
C LEU A 37 13.77 24.34 -28.92
N TYR A 38 13.16 23.17 -28.83
CA TYR A 38 13.69 22.03 -28.09
C TYR A 38 15.01 21.51 -28.67
N ASN A 39 15.09 21.40 -30.00
CA ASN A 39 16.30 21.01 -30.70
C ASN A 39 17.42 22.04 -30.54
N GLU A 40 17.08 23.35 -30.56
CA GLU A 40 18.04 24.45 -30.30
C GLU A 40 18.61 24.30 -28.87
N LEU A 41 17.75 24.11 -27.88
CA LEU A 41 18.19 23.91 -26.49
C LEU A 41 19.11 22.68 -26.34
N SER A 42 18.70 21.56 -26.95
CA SER A 42 19.49 20.31 -26.90
C SER A 42 20.86 20.44 -27.54
N ALA A 43 20.95 21.23 -28.64
CA ALA A 43 22.23 21.52 -29.30
C ALA A 43 23.14 22.38 -28.42
N LEU A 44 22.59 23.44 -27.78
CA LEU A 44 23.33 24.30 -26.86
C LEU A 44 23.82 23.58 -25.63
N GLU A 45 22.99 22.70 -25.03
CA GLU A 45 23.37 21.86 -23.90
C GLU A 45 24.51 20.89 -24.26
N LYS A 46 24.48 20.33 -25.49
CA LYS A 46 25.54 19.44 -25.98
C LYS A 46 26.84 20.22 -26.24
N GLU A 47 26.74 21.45 -26.77
CA GLU A 47 27.90 22.31 -27.04
C GLU A 47 28.57 22.78 -25.74
N THR A 48 27.77 23.22 -24.78
CA THR A 48 28.27 23.79 -23.52
C THR A 48 28.60 22.75 -22.45
N GLY A 49 28.03 21.54 -22.56
CA GLY A 49 28.10 20.52 -21.51
C GLY A 49 27.25 20.84 -20.28
N ILE A 50 26.43 21.91 -20.32
CA ILE A 50 25.62 22.38 -19.19
C ILE A 50 24.15 22.04 -19.45
N VAL A 51 23.52 21.33 -18.51
CA VAL A 51 22.06 21.07 -18.52
C VAL A 51 21.46 21.72 -17.28
N LEU A 52 20.53 22.67 -17.47
CA LEU A 52 19.88 23.38 -16.38
C LEU A 52 18.99 22.44 -15.54
N PRO A 53 18.82 22.69 -14.21
CA PRO A 53 18.04 21.83 -13.33
C PRO A 53 16.59 21.58 -13.79
N ASP A 54 15.98 22.56 -14.44
CA ASP A 54 14.61 22.56 -14.93
C ASP A 54 14.52 22.43 -16.46
N SER A 55 15.60 21.99 -17.11
CA SER A 55 15.58 21.77 -18.56
C SER A 55 14.60 20.65 -18.94
N PRO A 56 13.71 20.89 -19.93
CA PRO A 56 12.79 19.87 -20.42
C PRO A 56 13.51 18.68 -21.09
N THR A 57 14.78 18.81 -21.46
CA THR A 57 15.58 17.71 -22.03
C THR A 57 15.85 16.61 -21.01
N ARG A 58 15.75 16.90 -19.71
CA ARG A 58 15.84 15.90 -18.62
C ARG A 58 14.68 14.91 -18.58
N LYS A 59 13.57 15.20 -19.29
CA LYS A 59 12.36 14.33 -19.31
C LYS A 59 12.47 13.13 -20.27
N ILE A 60 13.60 12.86 -20.87
CA ILE A 60 13.79 11.76 -21.85
C ILE A 60 13.96 10.40 -21.17
N GLY A 61 14.27 10.35 -19.87
CA GLY A 61 14.61 9.14 -19.15
C GLY A 61 16.10 8.78 -19.27
N GLY A 62 16.70 8.49 -18.13
CA GLY A 62 18.10 8.07 -18.00
C GLY A 62 18.32 6.59 -18.30
N ASP A 63 19.47 6.09 -17.86
CA ASP A 63 19.78 4.67 -17.89
C ASP A 63 18.96 3.89 -16.84
N PRO A 64 18.71 2.59 -17.04
CA PRO A 64 18.05 1.74 -16.08
C PRO A 64 18.73 1.76 -14.70
N ILE A 65 17.93 1.91 -13.65
CA ILE A 65 18.41 1.84 -12.25
C ILE A 65 18.54 0.37 -11.82
N LYS A 66 19.37 0.09 -10.81
CA LYS A 66 19.56 -1.28 -10.34
C LYS A 66 18.46 -1.76 -9.41
N GLU A 67 17.97 -0.87 -8.56
CA GLU A 67 16.89 -1.12 -7.57
C GLU A 67 16.28 0.22 -7.15
N PHE A 68 15.09 0.15 -6.53
CA PHE A 68 14.46 1.32 -5.92
C PHE A 68 14.98 1.51 -4.50
N ALA A 69 15.54 2.69 -4.21
CA ALA A 69 15.93 3.05 -2.85
C ALA A 69 14.68 3.28 -1.98
N PRO A 70 14.71 2.98 -0.68
CA PRO A 70 13.65 3.38 0.23
C PRO A 70 13.66 4.89 0.41
N HIS A 71 12.47 5.50 0.39
CA HIS A 71 12.25 6.92 0.66
C HIS A 71 11.36 7.10 1.88
N LYS A 72 11.82 7.80 2.91
CA LYS A 72 11.01 8.13 4.09
C LYS A 72 10.26 9.43 3.81
N HIS A 73 8.92 9.38 3.90
CA HIS A 73 8.07 10.56 3.75
C HIS A 73 8.28 11.57 4.89
N ILE A 74 8.18 12.88 4.60
CA ILE A 74 8.27 13.93 5.61
C ILE A 74 7.09 13.85 6.57
N LYS A 75 5.89 13.61 6.04
CA LYS A 75 4.67 13.30 6.82
C LYS A 75 4.07 11.99 6.34
N LYS A 76 3.46 11.26 7.28
CA LYS A 76 2.77 10.00 7.00
C LYS A 76 1.62 10.19 6.00
N LEU A 77 1.57 9.31 5.01
CA LEU A 77 0.49 9.24 4.03
C LEU A 77 -0.53 8.21 4.49
N TYR A 78 -1.79 8.61 4.58
CA TYR A 78 -2.88 7.75 5.02
C TYR A 78 -3.67 7.16 3.86
N SER A 79 -4.25 5.98 4.07
CA SER A 79 -5.34 5.48 3.23
C SER A 79 -6.63 6.21 3.60
N LEU A 80 -7.68 6.05 2.80
CA LEU A 80 -9.00 6.59 3.12
C LEU A 80 -9.91 5.46 3.62
N ASP A 81 -10.75 5.79 4.59
CA ASP A 81 -11.90 4.95 4.91
C ASP A 81 -12.91 5.01 3.76
N LYS A 82 -13.80 4.04 3.68
CA LYS A 82 -14.76 3.91 2.57
C LYS A 82 -16.19 3.80 3.06
N CYS A 83 -17.10 4.34 2.29
CA CYS A 83 -18.53 4.06 2.37
C CYS A 83 -19.08 3.65 1.00
N ASN A 84 -20.14 2.84 0.99
CA ASN A 84 -20.75 2.31 -0.22
C ASN A 84 -22.22 2.72 -0.35
N SER A 85 -22.76 3.48 0.61
CA SER A 85 -24.12 4.00 0.59
C SER A 85 -24.17 5.47 1.00
N TYR A 86 -25.23 6.16 0.57
CA TYR A 86 -25.46 7.55 0.99
C TYR A 86 -25.82 7.65 2.48
N ASP A 87 -26.41 6.61 3.06
CA ASP A 87 -26.71 6.60 4.49
C ASP A 87 -25.44 6.55 5.33
N GLU A 88 -24.46 5.72 4.96
CA GLU A 88 -23.14 5.72 5.60
C GLU A 88 -22.43 7.07 5.46
N LEU A 89 -22.58 7.76 4.31
CA LEU A 89 -22.02 9.09 4.09
C LEU A 89 -22.70 10.14 4.97
N ARG A 90 -24.04 10.07 5.15
CA ARG A 90 -24.79 10.92 6.09
C ARG A 90 -24.34 10.69 7.53
N GLU A 91 -24.22 9.43 7.94
CA GLU A 91 -23.71 9.07 9.27
C GLU A 91 -22.30 9.61 9.55
N TRP A 92 -21.42 9.55 8.54
CA TRP A 92 -20.10 10.15 8.65
C TRP A 92 -20.18 11.66 8.83
N SER A 93 -20.98 12.34 8.03
CA SER A 93 -21.20 13.79 8.15
C SER A 93 -21.77 14.18 9.51
N GLU A 94 -22.73 13.42 10.05
CA GLU A 94 -23.29 13.66 11.38
C GLU A 94 -22.25 13.52 12.50
N LYS A 95 -21.29 12.57 12.36
CA LYS A 95 -20.17 12.44 13.31
C LYS A 95 -19.27 13.70 13.27
N ILE A 96 -19.03 14.27 12.09
CA ILE A 96 -18.28 15.51 11.93
C ILE A 96 -19.03 16.69 12.54
N LYS A 97 -20.33 16.84 12.25
CA LYS A 97 -21.17 17.93 12.74
C LYS A 97 -21.31 17.96 14.27
N LYS A 98 -21.18 16.81 14.95
CA LYS A 98 -21.12 16.76 16.43
C LYS A 98 -19.91 17.52 16.99
N VAL A 99 -18.82 17.61 16.23
CA VAL A 99 -17.59 18.32 16.63
C VAL A 99 -17.56 19.74 16.08
N ALA A 100 -18.09 19.94 14.87
CA ALA A 100 -18.14 21.21 14.15
C ALA A 100 -19.44 21.31 13.35
N PRO A 101 -20.51 21.95 13.90
CA PRO A 101 -21.80 22.05 13.22
C PRO A 101 -21.76 22.74 11.86
N ASP A 102 -20.82 23.67 11.69
CA ASP A 102 -20.67 24.48 10.46
C ASP A 102 -19.54 23.94 9.55
N ALA A 103 -19.21 22.65 9.65
CA ALA A 103 -18.16 22.05 8.83
C ALA A 103 -18.47 22.20 7.34
N VAL A 104 -17.46 22.65 6.59
CA VAL A 104 -17.47 22.72 5.13
C VAL A 104 -16.74 21.50 4.57
N TYR A 105 -17.29 20.94 3.52
CA TYR A 105 -16.75 19.76 2.85
C TYR A 105 -16.26 20.10 1.46
N THR A 106 -15.25 19.37 1.01
CA THR A 106 -14.82 19.35 -0.39
C THR A 106 -15.11 17.97 -0.98
N LEU A 107 -15.46 17.95 -2.26
CA LEU A 107 -15.68 16.75 -3.06
C LEU A 107 -14.69 16.75 -4.22
N GLU A 108 -13.98 15.66 -4.38
CA GLU A 108 -12.94 15.45 -5.40
C GLU A 108 -13.14 14.09 -6.07
N TYR A 109 -12.61 13.90 -7.27
CA TYR A 109 -12.57 12.56 -7.88
C TYR A 109 -11.64 11.63 -7.11
N LYS A 110 -12.09 10.39 -6.90
CA LYS A 110 -11.22 9.31 -6.45
C LYS A 110 -10.56 8.67 -7.66
N LEU A 111 -9.41 9.20 -8.02
CA LEU A 111 -8.65 8.74 -9.16
C LEU A 111 -8.18 7.29 -8.96
N ASP A 112 -8.25 6.49 -10.02
CA ASP A 112 -7.81 5.09 -10.02
C ASP A 112 -6.42 4.97 -10.67
N GLY A 113 -5.38 5.10 -9.86
CA GLY A 113 -4.01 5.13 -10.31
C GLY A 113 -3.00 4.62 -9.27
N LEU A 114 -1.88 5.32 -9.17
CA LEU A 114 -0.82 5.08 -8.20
C LEU A 114 -0.48 6.38 -7.48
N THR A 115 -0.64 6.41 -6.16
CA THR A 115 -0.29 7.58 -5.35
C THR A 115 1.21 7.87 -5.42
N LEU A 116 1.54 9.12 -5.73
CA LEU A 116 2.90 9.65 -5.82
C LEU A 116 3.02 10.90 -4.94
N CYS A 117 4.17 11.04 -4.28
CA CYS A 117 4.54 12.20 -3.49
C CYS A 117 5.80 12.81 -4.08
N LEU A 118 5.73 14.10 -4.47
CA LEU A 118 6.80 14.82 -5.14
C LEU A 118 7.34 15.90 -4.20
N THR A 119 8.65 15.89 -3.96
CA THR A 119 9.35 16.86 -3.13
C THR A 119 9.98 17.94 -3.99
N TYR A 120 9.79 19.20 -3.58
CA TYR A 120 10.41 20.39 -4.17
C TYR A 120 11.18 21.15 -3.11
N GLU A 121 12.33 21.68 -3.52
CA GLU A 121 13.22 22.47 -2.68
C GLU A 121 13.84 23.59 -3.53
N ASN A 122 13.90 24.81 -2.97
CA ASN A 122 14.44 26.00 -3.65
C ASN A 122 13.77 26.29 -5.00
N GLY A 123 12.54 25.82 -5.18
CA GLY A 123 11.76 25.97 -6.42
C GLY A 123 12.07 24.95 -7.50
N TYR A 124 12.78 23.87 -7.19
CA TYR A 124 13.10 22.80 -8.14
C TYR A 124 12.60 21.45 -7.67
N PHE A 125 12.20 20.63 -8.62
CA PHE A 125 11.87 19.22 -8.38
C PHE A 125 13.11 18.48 -7.84
N LYS A 126 12.96 17.87 -6.69
CA LYS A 126 14.04 17.18 -5.97
C LYS A 126 13.94 15.68 -6.07
N GLY A 127 12.73 15.15 -5.94
CA GLY A 127 12.50 13.72 -5.94
C GLY A 127 11.03 13.34 -5.89
N ALA A 128 10.75 12.07 -6.13
CA ALA A 128 9.41 11.50 -6.03
C ALA A 128 9.46 10.11 -5.41
N ALA A 129 8.40 9.78 -4.65
CA ALA A 129 8.25 8.48 -4.02
C ALA A 129 6.84 7.92 -4.19
N THR A 130 6.71 6.59 -4.19
CA THR A 130 5.43 5.90 -4.05
C THR A 130 4.95 6.01 -2.60
N ARG A 131 3.64 5.85 -2.34
CA ARG A 131 3.10 5.85 -0.98
C ARG A 131 3.74 4.80 -0.07
N GLY A 132 4.05 3.60 -0.60
CA GLY A 132 4.52 2.48 0.22
C GLY A 132 3.54 2.12 1.33
N ASN A 133 4.05 1.98 2.57
CA ASN A 133 3.23 1.75 3.77
C ASN A 133 2.69 3.04 4.41
N GLY A 134 2.95 4.19 3.77
CA GLY A 134 2.59 5.52 4.26
C GLY A 134 3.72 6.25 4.99
N GLU A 135 4.71 5.55 5.51
CA GLU A 135 5.92 6.11 6.17
C GLU A 135 7.14 6.00 5.27
N VAL A 136 7.28 4.84 4.60
CA VAL A 136 8.38 4.57 3.67
C VAL A 136 7.80 4.09 2.35
N GLY A 137 8.15 4.79 1.27
CA GLY A 137 7.86 4.42 -0.11
C GLY A 137 9.12 4.00 -0.87
N GLU A 138 8.97 3.81 -2.17
CA GLU A 138 10.07 3.55 -3.10
C GLU A 138 10.41 4.85 -3.82
N ASP A 139 11.70 5.21 -3.88
CA ASP A 139 12.17 6.35 -4.67
C ASP A 139 11.99 6.04 -6.17
N VAL A 140 11.13 6.81 -6.81
CA VAL A 140 10.79 6.69 -8.23
C VAL A 140 11.11 7.97 -9.00
N THR A 141 12.07 8.75 -8.49
CA THR A 141 12.47 10.04 -9.05
C THR A 141 12.82 9.95 -10.54
N ALA A 142 13.60 8.94 -10.94
CA ALA A 142 14.00 8.76 -12.33
C ALA A 142 12.79 8.51 -13.26
N GLN A 143 11.81 7.74 -12.81
CA GLN A 143 10.58 7.43 -13.55
C GLN A 143 9.68 8.66 -13.66
N VAL A 144 9.40 9.29 -12.51
CA VAL A 144 8.49 10.44 -12.43
C VAL A 144 9.05 11.65 -13.18
N SER A 145 10.37 11.86 -13.20
CA SER A 145 10.98 12.96 -13.95
C SER A 145 10.68 12.89 -15.48
N THR A 146 10.31 11.73 -16.00
CA THR A 146 9.92 11.57 -17.42
C THR A 146 8.50 12.01 -17.72
N ILE A 147 7.65 12.20 -16.70
CA ILE A 147 6.25 12.59 -16.88
C ILE A 147 6.18 14.05 -17.30
N LYS A 148 5.56 14.29 -18.44
CA LYS A 148 5.59 15.60 -19.11
C LYS A 148 4.81 16.68 -18.36
N SER A 149 3.74 16.33 -17.66
CA SER A 149 2.85 17.26 -16.94
C SER A 149 3.40 17.78 -15.62
N ILE A 150 4.50 17.20 -15.05
CA ILE A 150 5.07 17.73 -13.81
C ILE A 150 5.94 18.96 -14.09
N PRO A 151 5.86 20.02 -13.25
CA PRO A 151 6.80 21.13 -13.32
C PRO A 151 8.17 20.70 -12.76
N LEU A 152 9.26 20.92 -13.51
CA LEU A 152 10.62 20.71 -12.97
C LEU A 152 11.10 21.92 -12.14
N SER A 153 10.46 23.08 -12.32
CA SER A 153 10.64 24.25 -11.46
C SER A 153 9.31 24.93 -11.16
N VAL A 154 9.22 25.52 -9.97
CA VAL A 154 8.02 26.18 -9.44
C VAL A 154 8.36 27.55 -8.85
N PRO A 155 7.41 28.50 -8.77
CA PRO A 155 7.63 29.81 -8.14
C PRO A 155 7.99 29.74 -6.67
N TYR A 156 7.39 28.82 -5.91
CA TYR A 156 7.59 28.66 -4.47
C TYR A 156 9.02 28.17 -4.15
N LYS A 157 9.70 28.81 -3.18
CA LYS A 157 11.10 28.55 -2.87
C LYS A 157 11.36 27.76 -1.59
N GLY A 158 10.35 27.56 -0.76
CA GLY A 158 10.44 26.71 0.43
C GLY A 158 10.43 25.22 0.07
N VAL A 159 10.62 24.37 1.05
CA VAL A 159 10.44 22.92 0.90
C VAL A 159 8.96 22.60 0.97
N PHE A 160 8.47 21.76 0.06
CA PHE A 160 7.12 21.20 0.14
C PHE A 160 7.03 19.84 -0.56
N GLU A 161 6.02 19.06 -0.15
CA GLU A 161 5.62 17.82 -0.81
C GLU A 161 4.22 17.97 -1.43
N ALA A 162 4.13 17.77 -2.75
CA ALA A 162 2.87 17.69 -3.49
C ALA A 162 2.47 16.23 -3.64
N GLN A 163 1.24 15.89 -3.25
CA GLN A 163 0.67 14.56 -3.36
C GLN A 163 -0.34 14.52 -4.51
N GLY A 164 -0.20 13.52 -5.37
CA GLY A 164 -1.08 13.31 -6.52
C GLY A 164 -1.25 11.84 -6.86
N GLU A 165 -2.12 11.58 -7.80
CA GLU A 165 -2.32 10.25 -8.37
C GLU A 165 -1.75 10.19 -9.77
N GLY A 166 -0.77 9.32 -9.98
CA GLY A 166 -0.29 8.97 -11.31
C GLY A 166 -1.34 8.17 -12.04
N ILE A 167 -1.73 8.64 -13.23
CA ILE A 167 -2.76 8.04 -14.06
C ILE A 167 -2.27 7.81 -15.48
N MET A 168 -2.95 6.94 -16.21
CA MET A 168 -2.85 6.83 -17.66
C MET A 168 -4.20 7.19 -18.26
N ARG A 169 -4.23 8.18 -19.14
CA ARG A 169 -5.46 8.57 -19.84
C ARG A 169 -5.94 7.42 -20.73
N LEU A 170 -7.26 7.26 -20.88
CA LEU A 170 -7.83 6.21 -21.72
C LEU A 170 -7.43 6.39 -23.18
N SER A 171 -7.36 7.63 -23.65
CA SER A 171 -6.81 7.99 -24.97
C SER A 171 -5.34 7.59 -25.13
N ALA A 172 -4.51 7.79 -24.10
CA ALA A 172 -3.11 7.37 -24.10
C ALA A 172 -2.97 5.84 -24.09
N LEU A 173 -3.80 5.14 -23.30
CA LEU A 173 -3.85 3.67 -23.26
C LEU A 173 -4.20 3.12 -24.66
N LYS A 174 -5.22 3.67 -25.30
CA LYS A 174 -5.64 3.27 -26.64
C LYS A 174 -4.48 3.43 -27.64
N LYS A 175 -3.88 4.62 -27.66
CA LYS A 175 -2.75 4.94 -28.56
C LYS A 175 -1.54 4.02 -28.30
N TYR A 176 -1.21 3.74 -27.05
CA TYR A 176 -0.14 2.81 -26.69
C TYR A 176 -0.41 1.40 -27.21
N ASN A 177 -1.64 0.91 -27.04
CA ASN A 177 -2.02 -0.45 -27.44
C ASN A 177 -2.08 -0.66 -28.95
N GLU A 178 -2.18 0.41 -29.77
CA GLU A 178 -2.14 0.33 -31.24
C GLU A 178 -0.78 -0.18 -31.76
N THR A 179 0.30 0.05 -31.02
CA THR A 179 1.67 -0.29 -31.43
C THR A 179 2.40 -1.23 -30.48
N ALA A 180 1.83 -1.52 -29.31
CA ALA A 180 2.47 -2.34 -28.29
C ALA A 180 2.50 -3.82 -28.70
N VAL A 181 3.66 -4.48 -28.51
CA VAL A 181 3.80 -5.93 -28.68
C VAL A 181 2.96 -6.68 -27.64
N GLU A 182 2.91 -6.14 -26.42
CA GLU A 182 2.06 -6.64 -25.32
C GLU A 182 1.09 -5.52 -24.89
N PRO A 183 -0.17 -5.55 -25.33
CA PRO A 183 -1.16 -4.55 -24.97
C PRO A 183 -1.42 -4.52 -23.46
N LEU A 184 -1.56 -3.33 -22.90
CA LEU A 184 -1.94 -3.12 -21.51
C LEU A 184 -3.44 -3.41 -21.33
N LYS A 185 -3.78 -4.19 -20.31
CA LYS A 185 -5.17 -4.58 -20.04
C LYS A 185 -6.02 -3.47 -19.44
N ASN A 186 -5.42 -2.62 -18.60
CA ASN A 186 -6.09 -1.44 -18.03
C ASN A 186 -5.09 -0.33 -17.70
N ALA A 187 -5.62 0.90 -17.55
CA ALA A 187 -4.84 2.09 -17.29
C ALA A 187 -4.10 2.04 -15.95
N ARG A 188 -4.73 1.60 -14.87
CA ARG A 188 -4.12 1.50 -13.54
C ARG A 188 -2.89 0.59 -13.52
N ASN A 189 -3.01 -0.62 -14.08
CA ASN A 189 -1.87 -1.54 -14.19
C ASN A 189 -0.79 -0.99 -15.12
N GLY A 190 -1.19 -0.22 -16.13
CA GLY A 190 -0.29 0.51 -17.02
C GLY A 190 0.60 1.48 -16.25
N VAL A 191 0.03 2.26 -15.33
CA VAL A 191 0.76 3.19 -14.45
C VAL A 191 1.67 2.42 -13.49
N ALA A 192 1.10 1.49 -12.72
CA ALA A 192 1.86 0.76 -11.71
C ALA A 192 3.05 0.00 -12.30
N GLY A 193 2.84 -0.64 -13.46
CA GLY A 193 3.90 -1.35 -14.18
C GLY A 193 4.95 -0.43 -14.80
N ALA A 194 4.61 0.82 -15.15
CA ALA A 194 5.57 1.81 -15.63
C ALA A 194 6.44 2.35 -14.49
N ILE A 195 5.81 2.85 -13.43
CA ILE A 195 6.50 3.49 -12.31
C ILE A 195 7.39 2.48 -11.55
N ARG A 196 7.00 1.21 -11.50
CA ARG A 196 7.80 0.13 -10.90
C ARG A 196 8.78 -0.55 -11.86
N ASN A 197 8.94 -0.03 -13.06
CA ASN A 197 9.95 -0.53 -13.99
C ASN A 197 11.29 0.17 -13.71
N LEU A 198 12.36 -0.62 -13.68
CA LEU A 198 13.72 -0.11 -13.44
C LEU A 198 14.24 0.76 -14.59
N ASP A 199 13.67 0.62 -15.78
CA ASP A 199 13.98 1.47 -16.93
C ASP A 199 13.00 2.65 -17.03
N PRO A 200 13.44 3.90 -16.77
CA PRO A 200 12.59 5.09 -16.86
C PRO A 200 12.01 5.33 -18.27
N LYS A 201 12.64 4.80 -19.31
CA LYS A 201 12.14 4.91 -20.70
C LYS A 201 10.79 4.22 -20.88
N VAL A 202 10.52 3.17 -20.09
CA VAL A 202 9.19 2.52 -20.07
C VAL A 202 8.12 3.50 -19.56
N THR A 203 8.43 4.28 -18.52
CA THR A 203 7.52 5.33 -18.02
C THR A 203 7.30 6.41 -19.08
N ALA A 204 8.39 6.89 -19.70
CA ALA A 204 8.32 7.90 -20.76
C ALA A 204 7.44 7.45 -21.94
N SER A 205 7.56 6.18 -22.37
CA SER A 205 6.81 5.64 -23.52
C SER A 205 5.30 5.52 -23.28
N ARG A 206 4.86 5.41 -22.01
CA ARG A 206 3.44 5.23 -21.65
C ARG A 206 2.66 6.53 -21.55
N ASN A 207 3.30 7.68 -21.68
CA ASN A 207 2.69 9.01 -21.65
C ASN A 207 1.74 9.19 -20.45
N LEU A 208 2.28 8.94 -19.23
CA LEU A 208 1.53 9.08 -17.99
C LEU A 208 1.25 10.54 -17.65
N ASP A 209 0.25 10.75 -16.81
CA ASP A 209 -0.12 12.05 -16.24
C ASP A 209 -0.15 11.95 -14.70
N ILE A 210 -0.08 13.09 -13.99
CA ILE A 210 -0.31 13.15 -12.54
C ILE A 210 -1.33 14.24 -12.28
N ILE A 211 -2.39 13.90 -11.52
CA ILE A 211 -3.36 14.86 -11.01
C ILE A 211 -3.11 15.04 -9.51
N PHE A 212 -2.81 16.28 -9.12
CA PHE A 212 -2.46 16.60 -7.74
C PHE A 212 -3.70 17.06 -6.96
N TYR A 213 -3.78 16.61 -5.71
CA TYR A 213 -4.94 16.83 -4.86
C TYR A 213 -4.60 17.22 -3.40
N ASN A 214 -3.32 17.28 -3.04
CA ASN A 214 -2.92 17.66 -1.68
C ASN A 214 -1.50 18.21 -1.62
N VAL A 215 -1.25 19.11 -0.67
CA VAL A 215 0.08 19.49 -0.19
C VAL A 215 0.29 18.77 1.14
N ASN A 216 1.13 17.74 1.12
CA ASN A 216 1.35 16.89 2.29
C ASN A 216 2.21 17.59 3.35
N TYR A 217 3.16 18.39 2.90
CA TYR A 217 4.08 19.16 3.74
C TYR A 217 4.44 20.48 3.05
N ILE A 218 4.60 21.55 3.82
CA ILE A 218 5.06 22.86 3.34
C ILE A 218 5.78 23.61 4.44
N GLU A 219 6.89 24.28 4.13
CA GLU A 219 7.62 25.18 5.00
C GLU A 219 7.31 26.63 4.67
N GLY A 220 7.14 27.49 5.69
CA GLY A 220 7.09 28.95 5.51
C GLY A 220 5.79 29.52 4.93
N GLU A 221 4.82 28.71 4.59
CA GLU A 221 3.45 29.14 4.22
C GLU A 221 2.43 28.35 5.05
N ASN A 222 1.41 29.05 5.55
CA ASN A 222 0.33 28.40 6.26
C ASN A 222 -0.86 28.22 5.31
N ILE A 223 -1.22 26.98 5.04
CA ILE A 223 -2.39 26.61 4.26
C ILE A 223 -3.49 26.21 5.25
N ALA A 224 -4.61 26.93 5.26
CA ALA A 224 -5.68 26.72 6.23
C ALA A 224 -6.81 25.80 5.73
N SER A 225 -6.92 25.58 4.41
CA SER A 225 -8.03 24.81 3.84
C SER A 225 -7.60 23.94 2.64
N GLN A 226 -8.46 22.97 2.29
CA GLN A 226 -8.30 22.17 1.08
C GLN A 226 -8.33 23.02 -0.19
N ARG A 227 -9.18 24.05 -0.20
CA ARG A 227 -9.21 25.01 -1.31
C ARG A 227 -7.88 25.70 -1.50
N GLU A 228 -7.28 26.18 -0.41
CA GLU A 228 -5.94 26.80 -0.45
C GLU A 228 -4.85 25.81 -0.89
N ASN A 229 -4.96 24.52 -0.51
CA ASN A 229 -4.08 23.46 -1.05
C ASN A 229 -4.15 23.41 -2.57
N ILE A 230 -5.36 23.38 -3.12
CA ILE A 230 -5.55 23.33 -4.59
C ILE A 230 -5.08 24.63 -5.24
N ASP A 231 -5.34 25.77 -4.63
CA ASP A 231 -4.87 27.06 -5.14
C ASP A 231 -3.34 27.18 -5.11
N PHE A 232 -2.69 26.66 -4.07
CA PHE A 232 -1.23 26.56 -4.00
C PHE A 232 -0.69 25.70 -5.13
N LEU A 233 -1.27 24.52 -5.37
CA LEU A 233 -0.87 23.63 -6.44
C LEU A 233 -1.00 24.31 -7.81
N LYS A 234 -2.14 24.98 -8.08
CA LYS A 234 -2.36 25.73 -9.33
C LYS A 234 -1.35 26.86 -9.52
N ARG A 235 -1.08 27.66 -8.47
CA ARG A 235 -0.07 28.76 -8.53
C ARG A 235 1.33 28.24 -8.88
N ASN A 236 1.62 26.99 -8.50
CA ASN A 236 2.89 26.34 -8.74
C ASN A 236 2.88 25.41 -9.96
N SER A 237 1.91 25.62 -10.89
CA SER A 237 1.83 24.93 -12.18
C SER A 237 1.56 23.43 -12.11
N PHE A 238 0.98 22.95 -11.03
CA PHE A 238 0.54 21.56 -10.92
C PHE A 238 -0.83 21.35 -11.55
N LYS A 239 -1.01 20.23 -12.21
CA LYS A 239 -2.30 19.81 -12.74
C LYS A 239 -3.18 19.33 -11.61
N THR A 240 -4.35 19.98 -11.45
CA THR A 240 -5.39 19.61 -10.47
C THR A 240 -6.69 19.29 -11.22
N ASP A 241 -7.65 18.72 -10.54
CA ASP A 241 -8.96 18.43 -11.13
C ASP A 241 -10.11 19.08 -10.34
N MET A 242 -11.33 18.59 -10.54
CA MET A 242 -12.54 19.10 -9.93
C MET A 242 -12.42 19.25 -8.42
N LEU A 243 -12.80 20.41 -7.92
CA LEU A 243 -13.06 20.65 -6.51
C LEU A 243 -14.44 21.28 -6.36
N PHE A 244 -15.38 20.57 -5.73
CA PHE A 244 -16.69 21.11 -5.36
C PHE A 244 -16.72 21.34 -3.86
N VAL A 245 -17.28 22.46 -3.39
CA VAL A 245 -17.23 22.87 -1.98
C VAL A 245 -18.63 23.24 -1.51
N THR A 246 -19.05 22.65 -0.39
CA THR A 246 -20.35 22.94 0.25
C THR A 246 -20.34 22.55 1.72
N SER A 247 -21.27 23.08 2.52
CA SER A 247 -21.55 22.64 3.89
C SER A 247 -22.70 21.62 3.96
N ASP A 248 -23.38 21.36 2.83
CA ASP A 248 -24.53 20.47 2.75
C ASP A 248 -24.14 19.10 2.13
N ILE A 249 -24.29 18.03 2.92
CA ILE A 249 -24.03 16.67 2.47
C ILE A 249 -24.97 16.22 1.36
N GLU A 250 -26.19 16.74 1.30
CA GLU A 250 -27.15 16.40 0.26
C GLU A 250 -26.77 17.01 -1.10
N GLU A 251 -26.10 18.18 -1.11
CA GLU A 251 -25.52 18.73 -2.32
C GLU A 251 -24.35 17.88 -2.83
N ILE A 252 -23.55 17.32 -1.91
CA ILE A 252 -22.49 16.35 -2.26
C ILE A 252 -23.10 15.13 -2.92
N ILE A 253 -24.16 14.55 -2.34
CA ILE A 253 -24.84 13.37 -2.90
C ILE A 253 -25.37 13.68 -4.30
N LYS A 254 -26.07 14.80 -4.49
CA LYS A 254 -26.53 15.22 -5.82
C LYS A 254 -25.38 15.39 -6.81
N LYS A 255 -24.25 15.92 -6.36
CA LYS A 255 -23.08 16.09 -7.21
C LYS A 255 -22.47 14.75 -7.59
N ILE A 256 -22.40 13.77 -6.67
CA ILE A 256 -21.98 12.40 -6.94
C ILE A 256 -22.86 11.76 -8.01
N ASP A 257 -24.19 11.86 -7.88
CA ASP A 257 -25.16 11.33 -8.85
C ASP A 257 -25.02 11.96 -10.25
N SER A 258 -24.57 13.21 -10.31
CA SER A 258 -24.37 13.92 -11.58
C SER A 258 -23.09 13.57 -12.32
N VAL A 259 -22.20 12.76 -11.75
CA VAL A 259 -20.91 12.43 -12.36
C VAL A 259 -21.08 11.42 -13.49
N ASP A 260 -20.83 11.84 -14.71
CA ASP A 260 -20.73 10.94 -15.86
C ASP A 260 -19.32 10.39 -15.99
N ARG A 261 -19.10 9.19 -15.42
CA ARG A 261 -17.82 8.49 -15.47
C ARG A 261 -17.34 8.19 -16.90
N LYS A 262 -18.27 8.02 -17.85
CA LYS A 262 -17.93 7.65 -19.23
C LYS A 262 -17.40 8.83 -20.03
N SER A 263 -17.68 10.06 -19.60
CA SER A 263 -17.16 11.27 -20.25
C SER A 263 -15.72 11.59 -19.86
N LEU A 264 -15.19 10.95 -18.81
CA LEU A 264 -13.84 11.19 -18.32
C LEU A 264 -12.81 10.40 -19.15
N ASP A 265 -11.70 11.05 -19.51
CA ASP A 265 -10.56 10.40 -20.18
C ASP A 265 -9.60 9.72 -19.20
N PHE A 266 -10.06 9.42 -17.99
CA PHE A 266 -9.34 8.69 -16.94
C PHE A 266 -10.31 7.93 -16.04
N LEU A 267 -9.78 6.92 -15.31
CA LEU A 267 -10.58 6.09 -14.43
C LEU A 267 -10.74 6.70 -13.05
N ILE A 268 -11.96 6.61 -12.51
CA ILE A 268 -12.28 6.91 -11.11
C ILE A 268 -13.03 5.72 -10.49
N ASP A 269 -12.70 5.36 -9.24
CA ASP A 269 -13.36 4.29 -8.50
C ASP A 269 -14.33 4.80 -7.43
N GLY A 270 -14.55 6.12 -7.39
CA GLY A 270 -15.41 6.78 -6.43
C GLY A 270 -15.21 8.28 -6.38
N MET A 271 -15.63 8.86 -5.26
CA MET A 271 -15.42 10.26 -4.93
C MET A 271 -14.79 10.37 -3.54
N VAL A 272 -13.99 11.39 -3.29
CA VAL A 272 -13.38 11.67 -1.98
C VAL A 272 -14.01 12.89 -1.38
N ILE A 273 -14.56 12.74 -0.18
CA ILE A 273 -15.11 13.81 0.62
C ILE A 273 -14.13 14.12 1.75
N LYS A 274 -13.77 15.39 1.92
CA LYS A 274 -12.85 15.84 2.96
C LYS A 274 -13.46 17.05 3.69
N VAL A 275 -13.17 17.19 4.96
CA VAL A 275 -13.39 18.45 5.67
C VAL A 275 -12.45 19.51 5.10
N ASP A 276 -12.95 20.70 4.76
CA ASP A 276 -12.15 21.76 4.11
C ASP A 276 -11.09 22.36 5.05
N ASP A 277 -11.47 22.66 6.27
CA ASP A 277 -10.61 23.30 7.29
C ASP A 277 -9.54 22.33 7.84
N LEU A 278 -8.25 22.69 7.67
CA LEU A 278 -7.12 21.85 8.10
C LEU A 278 -6.96 21.82 9.63
N ALA A 279 -7.29 22.90 10.34
CA ALA A 279 -7.23 22.91 11.80
C ALA A 279 -8.32 22.00 12.40
N LEU A 280 -9.50 21.95 11.77
CA LEU A 280 -10.55 21.02 12.14
C LEU A 280 -10.13 19.56 11.87
N ARG A 281 -9.36 19.30 10.80
CA ARG A 281 -8.83 17.95 10.53
C ARG A 281 -7.95 17.42 11.66
N GLU A 282 -7.08 18.26 12.20
CA GLU A 282 -6.23 17.89 13.34
C GLU A 282 -7.07 17.59 14.60
N ARG A 283 -8.14 18.35 14.83
CA ARG A 283 -9.07 18.10 15.95
C ARG A 283 -9.85 16.80 15.80
N LEU A 284 -10.26 16.43 14.58
CA LEU A 284 -10.96 15.17 14.28
C LEU A 284 -9.99 13.98 14.35
N GLY A 285 -8.72 14.21 14.04
CA GLY A 285 -7.64 13.26 14.16
C GLY A 285 -7.71 12.10 13.18
N TYR A 286 -6.99 11.05 13.54
CA TYR A 286 -6.71 9.89 12.69
C TYR A 286 -7.01 8.60 13.45
N THR A 287 -7.24 7.53 12.73
CA THR A 287 -7.06 6.15 13.19
C THR A 287 -5.66 5.68 12.76
N ASP A 288 -5.26 4.48 13.11
CA ASP A 288 -3.97 3.91 12.65
C ASP A 288 -3.85 3.86 11.11
N LYS A 289 -4.98 3.72 10.42
CA LYS A 289 -5.06 3.52 8.96
C LYS A 289 -5.63 4.70 8.19
N PHE A 290 -6.57 5.45 8.78
CA PHE A 290 -7.38 6.42 8.06
C PHE A 290 -7.53 7.73 8.83
N PRO A 291 -7.61 8.89 8.14
CA PRO A 291 -8.06 10.14 8.72
C PRO A 291 -9.57 10.05 9.00
N ARG A 292 -10.04 10.63 10.11
CA ARG A 292 -11.46 10.68 10.46
C ARG A 292 -12.21 11.77 9.68
N TRP A 293 -11.47 12.74 9.16
CA TRP A 293 -11.95 13.92 8.43
C TRP A 293 -12.10 13.72 6.92
N ALA A 294 -11.83 12.52 6.42
CA ALA A 294 -12.00 12.17 5.02
C ALA A 294 -12.62 10.79 4.86
N ILE A 295 -13.46 10.64 3.84
CA ILE A 295 -14.08 9.39 3.47
C ILE A 295 -14.12 9.25 1.94
N ALA A 296 -13.97 8.04 1.45
CA ALA A 296 -14.12 7.70 0.04
C ALA A 296 -15.49 7.05 -0.18
N TYR A 297 -16.39 7.76 -0.88
CA TYR A 297 -17.59 7.13 -1.41
C TYR A 297 -17.20 6.31 -2.64
N LYS A 298 -17.44 5.00 -2.60
CA LYS A 298 -17.18 4.12 -3.72
C LYS A 298 -18.42 3.95 -4.56
N PHE A 299 -18.26 4.13 -5.87
CA PHE A 299 -19.35 3.81 -6.80
C PHE A 299 -19.71 2.33 -6.69
N GLU A 300 -20.97 2.03 -6.96
CA GLU A 300 -21.38 0.64 -7.15
C GLU A 300 -20.50 -0.01 -8.22
N ALA A 301 -20.01 -1.20 -7.88
CA ALA A 301 -19.22 -1.97 -8.82
C ALA A 301 -20.09 -2.35 -10.01
N GLU A 302 -19.57 -2.17 -11.21
CA GLU A 302 -20.26 -2.65 -12.41
C GLU A 302 -20.48 -4.15 -12.30
N GLU A 303 -21.71 -4.57 -12.60
CA GLU A 303 -22.10 -5.96 -12.65
C GLU A 303 -22.41 -6.37 -14.10
N THR A 304 -22.09 -7.58 -14.43
CA THR A 304 -22.48 -8.20 -15.70
C THR A 304 -22.84 -9.65 -15.48
N THR A 305 -23.36 -10.30 -16.50
CA THR A 305 -23.68 -11.72 -16.43
C THR A 305 -22.86 -12.52 -17.42
N THR A 306 -22.52 -13.75 -17.05
CA THR A 306 -21.82 -14.71 -17.90
C THR A 306 -22.22 -16.14 -17.52
N ILE A 307 -21.81 -17.12 -18.33
CA ILE A 307 -22.05 -18.53 -18.04
C ILE A 307 -20.93 -19.09 -17.17
N LEU A 308 -21.27 -19.81 -16.11
CA LEU A 308 -20.34 -20.64 -15.36
C LEU A 308 -20.07 -21.94 -16.12
N GLU A 309 -18.87 -22.04 -16.72
CA GLU A 309 -18.51 -23.22 -17.54
C GLU A 309 -18.02 -24.39 -16.68
N ASP A 310 -17.23 -24.11 -15.63
CA ASP A 310 -16.62 -25.13 -14.76
C ASP A 310 -16.19 -24.53 -13.41
N VAL A 311 -15.85 -25.39 -12.44
CA VAL A 311 -15.28 -25.01 -11.15
C VAL A 311 -14.04 -25.82 -10.85
N GLN A 312 -12.91 -25.13 -10.67
CA GLN A 312 -11.65 -25.72 -10.24
C GLN A 312 -11.45 -25.53 -8.74
N TRP A 313 -10.98 -26.57 -8.05
CA TRP A 313 -10.64 -26.49 -6.63
C TRP A 313 -9.15 -26.37 -6.46
N ASN A 314 -8.69 -25.19 -6.01
CA ASN A 314 -7.29 -24.89 -5.81
C ASN A 314 -6.91 -25.08 -4.35
N VAL A 315 -5.78 -25.74 -4.10
CA VAL A 315 -5.24 -25.94 -2.75
C VAL A 315 -4.29 -24.77 -2.41
N GLY A 316 -4.60 -24.07 -1.34
CA GLY A 316 -3.76 -22.98 -0.84
C GLY A 316 -2.62 -23.45 0.07
N ARG A 317 -1.81 -22.50 0.50
CA ARG A 317 -0.64 -22.69 1.39
C ARG A 317 -0.96 -23.44 2.69
N THR A 318 -2.13 -23.21 3.26
CA THR A 318 -2.60 -23.85 4.50
C THR A 318 -3.40 -25.13 4.28
N GLY A 319 -3.39 -25.68 3.05
CA GLY A 319 -4.23 -26.82 2.69
C GLY A 319 -5.67 -26.47 2.38
N LYS A 320 -6.11 -25.24 2.59
CA LYS A 320 -7.48 -24.78 2.32
C LYS A 320 -7.81 -24.86 0.84
N LEU A 321 -8.92 -25.53 0.50
CA LEU A 321 -9.45 -25.59 -0.86
C LEU A 321 -10.32 -24.37 -1.13
N THR A 322 -10.00 -23.67 -2.22
CA THR A 322 -10.76 -22.51 -2.68
C THR A 322 -11.34 -22.80 -4.07
N PRO A 323 -12.68 -22.74 -4.24
CA PRO A 323 -13.30 -22.94 -5.53
C PRO A 323 -13.11 -21.70 -6.41
N LEU A 324 -12.64 -21.94 -7.64
CA LEU A 324 -12.43 -20.94 -8.68
C LEU A 324 -13.38 -21.22 -9.83
N ALA A 325 -14.29 -20.31 -10.11
CA ALA A 325 -15.18 -20.37 -11.25
C ALA A 325 -14.41 -20.13 -12.56
N ILE A 326 -14.62 -20.99 -13.54
CA ILE A 326 -14.21 -20.79 -14.93
C ILE A 326 -15.44 -20.28 -15.69
N LEU A 327 -15.30 -19.15 -16.36
CA LEU A 327 -16.39 -18.39 -16.94
C LEU A 327 -16.25 -18.26 -18.45
N GLU A 328 -17.37 -18.27 -19.16
CA GLU A 328 -17.40 -17.74 -20.51
C GLU A 328 -16.82 -16.31 -20.48
N PRO A 329 -15.86 -15.99 -21.39
CA PRO A 329 -15.21 -14.70 -21.35
C PRO A 329 -16.19 -13.54 -21.49
N VAL A 330 -16.14 -12.57 -20.57
CA VAL A 330 -17.00 -11.39 -20.58
C VAL A 330 -16.22 -10.13 -20.23
N GLU A 331 -16.57 -9.02 -20.87
CA GLU A 331 -15.95 -7.73 -20.58
C GLU A 331 -16.59 -7.10 -19.33
N LEU A 332 -15.74 -6.64 -18.39
CA LEU A 332 -16.16 -5.97 -17.16
C LEU A 332 -15.08 -5.00 -16.71
N CYS A 333 -15.42 -3.71 -16.57
CA CYS A 333 -14.50 -2.63 -16.20
C CYS A 333 -13.23 -2.62 -17.07
N GLY A 334 -13.37 -2.75 -18.39
CA GLY A 334 -12.26 -2.72 -19.35
C GLY A 334 -11.30 -3.93 -19.30
N ALA A 335 -11.73 -5.03 -18.68
CA ALA A 335 -10.97 -6.28 -18.66
C ALA A 335 -11.83 -7.47 -19.04
N THR A 336 -11.26 -8.41 -19.80
CA THR A 336 -11.90 -9.69 -20.12
C THR A 336 -11.81 -10.63 -18.92
N ILE A 337 -12.92 -10.91 -18.27
CA ILE A 337 -13.01 -11.82 -17.12
C ILE A 337 -13.27 -13.24 -17.61
N ARG A 338 -12.43 -14.18 -17.18
CA ARG A 338 -12.51 -15.62 -17.46
C ARG A 338 -12.58 -16.45 -16.19
N ARG A 339 -12.33 -15.86 -15.04
CA ARG A 339 -12.27 -16.54 -13.73
C ARG A 339 -12.81 -15.62 -12.66
N ALA A 340 -13.54 -16.18 -11.68
CA ALA A 340 -14.03 -15.47 -10.51
C ALA A 340 -13.96 -16.35 -9.26
N THR A 341 -13.86 -15.74 -8.09
CA THR A 341 -13.91 -16.50 -6.84
C THR A 341 -15.32 -16.94 -6.50
N LEU A 342 -15.43 -18.14 -5.91
CA LEU A 342 -16.64 -18.64 -5.27
C LEU A 342 -16.47 -18.74 -3.74
N ASN A 343 -15.39 -18.14 -3.20
CA ASN A 343 -15.03 -18.06 -1.80
C ASN A 343 -14.89 -19.43 -1.10
N ASN A 344 -15.97 -20.16 -0.88
CA ASN A 344 -16.00 -21.48 -0.25
C ASN A 344 -17.25 -22.26 -0.65
N TYR A 345 -17.35 -23.51 -0.19
CA TYR A 345 -18.47 -24.37 -0.53
C TYR A 345 -19.83 -23.87 0.00
N ASP A 346 -19.87 -23.34 1.22
CA ASP A 346 -21.12 -22.84 1.81
C ASP A 346 -21.62 -21.60 1.05
N ASP A 347 -20.72 -20.78 0.50
CA ASP A 347 -21.08 -19.65 -0.36
C ASP A 347 -21.70 -20.12 -1.69
N ILE A 348 -21.15 -21.20 -2.28
CA ILE A 348 -21.74 -21.85 -3.46
C ILE A 348 -23.18 -22.29 -3.17
N GLN A 349 -23.40 -22.97 -2.04
CA GLN A 349 -24.73 -23.47 -1.64
C GLN A 349 -25.69 -22.29 -1.38
N ARG A 350 -25.25 -21.28 -0.66
CA ARG A 350 -26.04 -20.08 -0.36
C ARG A 350 -26.48 -19.36 -1.64
N LYS A 351 -25.58 -19.24 -2.60
CA LYS A 351 -25.80 -18.58 -3.90
C LYS A 351 -26.52 -19.47 -4.91
N LYS A 352 -26.69 -20.76 -4.61
CA LYS A 352 -27.30 -21.78 -5.47
C LYS A 352 -26.68 -21.86 -6.87
N VAL A 353 -25.37 -21.68 -6.95
CA VAL A 353 -24.62 -21.64 -8.20
C VAL A 353 -24.42 -23.06 -8.74
N LYS A 354 -24.66 -23.25 -10.05
CA LYS A 354 -24.50 -24.53 -10.77
C LYS A 354 -23.67 -24.31 -12.03
N ILE A 355 -22.96 -25.34 -12.45
CA ILE A 355 -22.27 -25.33 -13.75
C ILE A 355 -23.32 -25.28 -14.88
N GLY A 356 -23.17 -24.36 -15.82
CA GLY A 356 -24.09 -24.05 -16.89
C GLY A 356 -25.10 -22.94 -16.58
N SER A 357 -25.19 -22.47 -15.33
CA SER A 357 -26.03 -21.32 -14.97
C SER A 357 -25.42 -20.01 -15.47
N ARG A 358 -26.29 -19.05 -15.80
CA ARG A 358 -25.90 -17.65 -15.96
C ARG A 358 -25.78 -17.00 -14.58
N VAL A 359 -24.63 -16.43 -14.31
CA VAL A 359 -24.28 -15.86 -13.00
C VAL A 359 -24.00 -14.37 -13.11
N PHE A 360 -24.38 -13.62 -12.09
CA PHE A 360 -23.92 -12.24 -11.90
C PHE A 360 -22.49 -12.24 -11.39
N ILE A 361 -21.66 -11.42 -12.01
CA ILE A 361 -20.29 -11.18 -11.59
C ILE A 361 -20.05 -9.70 -11.39
N ARG A 362 -19.19 -9.38 -10.42
CA ARG A 362 -18.62 -8.04 -10.24
C ARG A 362 -17.14 -8.14 -9.91
N ARG A 363 -16.42 -7.02 -10.00
CA ARG A 363 -15.05 -6.93 -9.50
C ARG A 363 -15.05 -6.33 -8.11
N SER A 364 -14.76 -7.14 -7.11
CA SER A 364 -14.61 -6.66 -5.72
C SER A 364 -13.42 -5.71 -5.63
N ASN A 365 -13.67 -4.49 -5.12
CA ASN A 365 -12.70 -3.38 -5.07
C ASN A 365 -12.04 -3.09 -6.43
N ASP A 366 -12.78 -3.28 -7.53
CA ASP A 366 -12.34 -3.14 -8.92
C ASP A 366 -11.12 -4.02 -9.32
N VAL A 367 -10.81 -5.05 -8.54
CA VAL A 367 -9.62 -5.90 -8.75
C VAL A 367 -9.99 -7.38 -8.91
N ILE A 368 -10.67 -7.99 -7.94
CA ILE A 368 -10.91 -9.43 -7.89
C ILE A 368 -12.35 -9.74 -8.36
N PRO A 369 -12.52 -10.51 -9.48
CA PRO A 369 -13.85 -10.93 -9.89
C PRO A 369 -14.46 -11.91 -8.87
N GLU A 370 -15.72 -11.69 -8.53
CA GLU A 370 -16.52 -12.58 -7.67
C GLU A 370 -17.88 -12.86 -8.27
N ILE A 371 -18.41 -14.05 -8.00
CA ILE A 371 -19.79 -14.42 -8.34
C ILE A 371 -20.70 -13.93 -7.22
N LEU A 372 -21.75 -13.19 -7.57
CA LEU A 372 -22.74 -12.68 -6.62
C LEU A 372 -23.89 -13.69 -6.40
N GLY A 373 -24.31 -14.37 -7.45
CA GLY A 373 -25.42 -15.30 -7.44
C GLY A 373 -25.82 -15.72 -8.85
N VAL A 374 -26.90 -16.47 -8.95
CA VAL A 374 -27.49 -16.92 -10.22
C VAL A 374 -28.40 -15.84 -10.78
N SER A 375 -28.21 -15.49 -12.06
CA SER A 375 -29.13 -14.66 -12.85
C SER A 375 -30.22 -15.49 -13.47
N GLU A 376 -29.85 -16.66 -14.07
CA GLU A 376 -30.74 -17.59 -14.69
C GLU A 376 -30.28 -19.03 -14.39
N ASP A 377 -31.17 -19.85 -13.84
CA ASP A 377 -30.95 -21.30 -13.69
C ASP A 377 -31.34 -22.03 -14.97
N ASN A 378 -30.34 -22.32 -15.79
CA ASN A 378 -30.54 -23.02 -17.06
C ASN A 378 -30.60 -24.57 -16.91
N GLY A 379 -30.98 -25.08 -15.73
CA GLY A 379 -30.95 -26.51 -15.44
C GLY A 379 -29.54 -27.07 -15.29
N GLY A 380 -28.60 -26.24 -14.79
CA GLY A 380 -27.18 -26.54 -14.64
C GLY A 380 -26.89 -27.73 -13.71
N LYS A 381 -25.67 -28.26 -13.81
CA LYS A 381 -25.20 -29.37 -12.98
C LYS A 381 -24.71 -28.87 -11.64
N GLU A 382 -24.97 -29.59 -10.56
CA GLU A 382 -24.38 -29.31 -9.25
C GLU A 382 -22.84 -29.30 -9.34
N ILE A 383 -22.22 -28.40 -8.61
CA ILE A 383 -20.76 -28.31 -8.55
C ILE A 383 -20.22 -29.48 -7.71
N PRO A 384 -19.41 -30.36 -8.29
CA PRO A 384 -18.89 -31.51 -7.56
C PRO A 384 -17.93 -31.04 -6.46
N VAL A 385 -18.15 -31.55 -5.24
CA VAL A 385 -17.26 -31.31 -4.10
C VAL A 385 -16.24 -32.43 -4.07
N PRO A 386 -14.95 -32.10 -4.10
CA PRO A 386 -13.92 -33.13 -4.04
C PRO A 386 -13.93 -33.81 -2.66
N THR A 387 -13.78 -35.11 -2.63
CA THR A 387 -13.57 -35.90 -1.40
C THR A 387 -12.10 -36.19 -1.17
N VAL A 388 -11.30 -36.11 -2.23
CA VAL A 388 -9.85 -36.26 -2.20
C VAL A 388 -9.17 -34.99 -2.75
N CYS A 389 -7.98 -34.73 -2.26
CA CYS A 389 -7.21 -33.56 -2.68
C CYS A 389 -6.86 -33.65 -4.17
N PRO A 390 -7.22 -32.65 -4.99
CA PRO A 390 -6.96 -32.67 -6.44
C PRO A 390 -5.46 -32.63 -6.78
N ALA A 391 -4.58 -32.28 -5.82
CA ALA A 391 -3.15 -32.19 -6.03
C ALA A 391 -2.36 -33.40 -5.53
N CYS A 392 -2.73 -33.98 -4.40
CA CYS A 392 -1.96 -35.09 -3.79
C CYS A 392 -2.77 -36.37 -3.55
N GLY A 393 -4.08 -36.37 -3.79
CA GLY A 393 -4.93 -37.55 -3.65
C GLY A 393 -5.31 -37.94 -2.20
N SER A 394 -4.84 -37.20 -1.19
CA SER A 394 -5.20 -37.48 0.22
C SER A 394 -6.65 -37.14 0.49
N ASP A 395 -7.28 -37.86 1.43
CA ASP A 395 -8.64 -37.57 1.88
C ASP A 395 -8.72 -36.15 2.44
N LEU A 396 -9.81 -35.46 2.12
CA LEU A 396 -10.06 -34.09 2.54
C LEU A 396 -10.83 -34.06 3.87
N VAL A 397 -10.55 -33.05 4.67
CA VAL A 397 -11.24 -32.80 5.93
C VAL A 397 -12.06 -31.52 5.81
N ARG A 398 -13.29 -31.54 6.31
CA ARG A 398 -14.13 -30.34 6.40
C ARG A 398 -14.04 -29.74 7.79
N ASP A 399 -13.78 -28.44 7.84
CA ASP A 399 -13.83 -27.65 9.07
C ASP A 399 -14.69 -26.41 8.81
N GLY A 400 -15.86 -26.36 9.45
CA GLY A 400 -16.86 -25.32 9.22
C GLY A 400 -17.24 -25.18 7.74
N ALA A 401 -17.14 -23.98 7.22
CA ALA A 401 -17.43 -23.63 5.82
C ALA A 401 -16.31 -24.01 4.83
N HIS A 402 -15.20 -24.54 5.33
CA HIS A 402 -13.99 -24.77 4.53
C HIS A 402 -13.62 -26.24 4.41
N ILE A 403 -12.93 -26.58 3.36
CA ILE A 403 -12.41 -27.92 3.08
C ILE A 403 -10.88 -27.81 3.04
N TYR A 404 -10.20 -28.76 3.67
CA TYR A 404 -8.75 -28.76 3.81
C TYR A 404 -8.12 -30.08 3.37
N CYS A 405 -6.95 -29.97 2.76
CA CYS A 405 -6.05 -31.10 2.58
C CYS A 405 -5.14 -31.20 3.81
N PRO A 406 -5.20 -32.26 4.62
CA PRO A 406 -4.40 -32.40 5.84
C PRO A 406 -2.95 -32.81 5.57
N ASN A 407 -2.58 -33.10 4.35
CA ASN A 407 -1.24 -33.58 3.99
C ASN A 407 -0.24 -32.40 3.86
N GLU A 408 0.15 -31.81 4.97
CA GLU A 408 1.09 -30.69 5.01
C GLU A 408 2.50 -31.05 4.46
N GLY A 409 2.92 -32.30 4.63
CA GLY A 409 4.28 -32.76 4.33
C GLY A 409 4.55 -33.01 2.85
N ASP A 410 3.54 -33.50 2.12
CA ASP A 410 3.73 -34.01 0.75
C ASP A 410 2.76 -33.40 -0.29
N CYS A 411 1.88 -32.48 0.08
CA CYS A 411 1.00 -31.81 -0.86
C CYS A 411 1.76 -30.69 -1.61
N PRO A 412 2.03 -30.80 -2.93
CA PRO A 412 2.90 -29.86 -3.64
C PRO A 412 2.43 -28.40 -3.53
N PRO A 413 1.15 -28.02 -3.71
CA PRO A 413 0.71 -26.64 -3.55
C PRO A 413 0.96 -26.07 -2.14
N GLN A 414 0.84 -26.90 -1.09
CA GLN A 414 1.13 -26.45 0.28
C GLN A 414 2.62 -26.18 0.47
N ILE A 415 3.48 -27.07 -0.04
CA ILE A 415 4.95 -26.92 0.01
C ILE A 415 5.35 -25.67 -0.75
N ILE A 416 4.92 -25.56 -2.01
CA ILE A 416 5.24 -24.42 -2.88
C ILE A 416 4.76 -23.11 -2.26
N GLY A 417 3.52 -23.08 -1.77
CA GLY A 417 2.94 -21.90 -1.13
C GLY A 417 3.68 -21.47 0.13
N ARG A 418 4.13 -22.41 0.99
CA ARG A 418 4.94 -22.10 2.18
C ARG A 418 6.32 -21.56 1.83
N LEU A 419 7.00 -22.18 0.86
CA LEU A 419 8.32 -21.73 0.39
C LEU A 419 8.22 -20.36 -0.29
N THR A 420 7.18 -20.12 -1.09
CA THR A 420 6.93 -18.82 -1.73
C THR A 420 6.72 -17.73 -0.69
N HIS A 421 5.85 -17.97 0.30
CA HIS A 421 5.62 -17.04 1.39
C HIS A 421 6.89 -16.76 2.20
N PHE A 422 7.64 -17.81 2.54
CA PHE A 422 8.91 -17.67 3.26
C PHE A 422 9.91 -16.74 2.52
N ALA A 423 9.94 -16.82 1.20
CA ALA A 423 10.83 -16.03 0.36
C ALA A 423 10.35 -14.59 0.12
N GLU A 424 9.11 -14.22 0.47
CA GLU A 424 8.53 -12.90 0.23
C GLU A 424 9.36 -11.75 0.81
N LYS A 425 9.22 -10.53 0.20
CA LYS A 425 9.91 -9.30 0.62
C LYS A 425 9.71 -8.97 2.09
N ASP A 426 8.51 -9.22 2.62
CA ASP A 426 8.14 -8.93 4.02
C ASP A 426 8.41 -10.09 4.98
N CYS A 427 9.00 -11.16 4.48
CA CYS A 427 9.45 -12.35 5.18
C CYS A 427 10.98 -12.41 5.13
N MET A 428 11.57 -13.43 4.54
CA MET A 428 13.03 -13.57 4.47
C MET A 428 13.69 -12.76 3.34
N ASP A 429 12.92 -12.09 2.48
CA ASP A 429 13.38 -11.28 1.33
C ASP A 429 14.38 -12.02 0.41
N ILE A 430 14.08 -13.29 0.12
CA ILE A 430 14.89 -14.07 -0.82
C ILE A 430 14.49 -13.68 -2.24
N ARG A 431 15.30 -12.84 -2.86
CA ARG A 431 15.02 -12.26 -4.18
C ARG A 431 15.41 -13.17 -5.33
N GLY A 432 14.80 -12.94 -6.49
CA GLY A 432 15.10 -13.67 -7.72
C GLY A 432 14.38 -15.00 -7.87
N VAL A 433 13.46 -15.32 -6.97
CA VAL A 433 12.54 -16.45 -7.07
C VAL A 433 11.10 -16.00 -7.26
N SER A 434 10.42 -16.64 -8.18
CA SER A 434 8.97 -16.58 -8.37
C SER A 434 8.36 -17.91 -7.93
N GLU A 435 7.05 -17.99 -7.78
CA GLU A 435 6.33 -19.24 -7.52
C GLU A 435 6.76 -20.34 -8.48
N LYS A 436 6.86 -20.04 -9.78
CA LYS A 436 7.35 -20.98 -10.80
C LYS A 436 8.82 -21.43 -10.55
N SER A 437 9.66 -20.56 -9.98
CA SER A 437 11.03 -20.97 -9.59
C SER A 437 11.00 -21.91 -8.39
N ILE A 438 10.11 -21.66 -7.42
CA ILE A 438 9.90 -22.53 -6.25
C ILE A 438 9.33 -23.90 -6.68
N GLU A 439 8.39 -23.94 -7.63
CA GLU A 439 7.92 -25.18 -8.25
C GLU A 439 9.10 -26.00 -8.79
N GLY A 440 9.97 -25.38 -9.57
CA GLY A 440 11.15 -26.05 -10.10
C GLY A 440 12.13 -26.53 -9.01
N LEU A 441 12.32 -25.76 -7.92
CA LEU A 441 13.10 -26.19 -6.76
C LEU A 441 12.49 -27.43 -6.09
N HIS A 442 11.18 -27.45 -5.92
CA HIS A 442 10.47 -28.60 -5.36
C HIS A 442 10.54 -29.82 -6.28
N GLU A 443 10.13 -29.68 -7.54
CA GLU A 443 9.98 -30.80 -8.47
C GLU A 443 11.33 -31.42 -8.88
N LYS A 444 12.36 -30.58 -9.17
CA LYS A 444 13.65 -31.06 -9.70
C LYS A 444 14.71 -31.32 -8.63
N LEU A 445 14.64 -30.59 -7.51
CA LEU A 445 15.65 -30.69 -6.44
C LEU A 445 15.10 -31.24 -5.12
N GLY A 446 13.80 -31.51 -5.03
CA GLY A 446 13.17 -32.10 -3.86
C GLY A 446 13.09 -31.15 -2.65
N VAL A 447 13.19 -29.83 -2.85
CA VAL A 447 13.06 -28.82 -1.77
C VAL A 447 11.66 -28.89 -1.16
N ARG A 448 11.56 -29.09 0.15
CA ARG A 448 10.29 -29.22 0.89
C ARG A 448 10.13 -28.25 2.03
N PHE A 449 11.22 -27.94 2.71
CA PHE A 449 11.25 -27.08 3.88
C PHE A 449 12.02 -25.80 3.59
N PRO A 450 11.67 -24.69 4.25
CA PRO A 450 12.41 -23.44 4.08
C PRO A 450 13.91 -23.55 4.37
N THR A 451 14.31 -24.44 5.28
CA THR A 451 15.72 -24.72 5.60
C THR A 451 16.49 -25.32 4.42
N ASP A 452 15.82 -26.04 3.53
CA ASP A 452 16.46 -26.66 2.38
C ASP A 452 17.02 -25.62 1.39
N LEU A 453 16.42 -24.41 1.35
CA LEU A 453 16.89 -23.30 0.52
C LEU A 453 18.33 -22.88 0.86
N TYR A 454 18.76 -23.08 2.10
CA TYR A 454 20.09 -22.70 2.60
C TYR A 454 21.17 -23.74 2.32
N SER A 455 20.79 -24.93 1.87
CA SER A 455 21.71 -26.00 1.48
C SER A 455 21.96 -26.10 -0.03
N LEU A 456 21.23 -25.31 -0.84
CA LEU A 456 21.33 -25.33 -2.29
C LEU A 456 22.68 -24.80 -2.77
N THR A 457 23.30 -25.55 -3.66
CA THR A 457 24.57 -25.19 -4.30
C THR A 457 24.37 -24.56 -5.68
N ARG A 458 25.43 -23.97 -6.21
CA ARG A 458 25.45 -23.47 -7.60
C ARG A 458 25.08 -24.56 -8.60
N ASP A 459 25.63 -25.77 -8.42
CA ASP A 459 25.43 -26.92 -9.33
C ASP A 459 23.97 -27.40 -9.27
N ASP A 460 23.33 -27.37 -8.10
CA ASP A 460 21.91 -27.67 -7.98
C ASP A 460 21.06 -26.66 -8.76
N LEU A 461 21.33 -25.39 -8.58
CA LEU A 461 20.56 -24.31 -9.21
C LEU A 461 20.77 -24.28 -10.74
N ALA A 462 21.94 -24.66 -11.23
CA ALA A 462 22.22 -24.75 -12.67
C ALA A 462 21.35 -25.78 -13.39
N ARG A 463 20.77 -26.75 -12.67
CA ARG A 463 19.83 -27.75 -13.20
C ARG A 463 18.42 -27.20 -13.47
N LEU A 464 18.14 -25.98 -13.01
CA LEU A 464 16.82 -25.37 -13.16
C LEU A 464 16.72 -24.53 -14.44
N ASP A 465 15.59 -24.62 -15.12
CA ASP A 465 15.33 -23.82 -16.31
C ASP A 465 15.31 -22.32 -15.96
N GLY A 466 16.02 -21.53 -16.77
CA GLY A 466 16.11 -20.09 -16.60
C GLY A 466 17.02 -19.59 -15.47
N PHE A 467 17.73 -20.49 -14.78
CA PHE A 467 18.79 -20.14 -13.83
C PHE A 467 20.14 -20.08 -14.55
N LYS A 468 20.51 -18.88 -15.00
CA LYS A 468 21.84 -18.56 -15.53
C LYS A 468 22.71 -17.99 -14.42
N ASP A 469 24.04 -17.91 -14.64
CA ASP A 469 25.04 -17.48 -13.64
C ASP A 469 24.61 -16.28 -12.80
N LYS A 470 24.19 -15.17 -13.42
CA LYS A 470 23.76 -13.97 -12.73
C LYS A 470 22.55 -14.21 -11.81
N LYS A 471 21.60 -15.05 -12.23
CA LYS A 471 20.41 -15.37 -11.41
C LYS A 471 20.79 -16.26 -10.23
N ILE A 472 21.70 -17.21 -10.44
CA ILE A 472 22.25 -18.10 -9.41
C ILE A 472 22.99 -17.27 -8.36
N ASP A 473 23.90 -16.37 -8.79
CA ASP A 473 24.65 -15.50 -7.89
C ASP A 473 23.74 -14.63 -7.04
N ASN A 474 22.74 -14.00 -7.66
CA ASN A 474 21.75 -13.17 -6.96
C ASN A 474 20.94 -13.97 -5.94
N PHE A 475 20.52 -15.19 -6.30
CA PHE A 475 19.77 -16.06 -5.40
C PHE A 475 20.61 -16.46 -4.19
N LEU A 476 21.82 -16.98 -4.39
CA LEU A 476 22.70 -17.40 -3.30
C LEU A 476 23.07 -16.22 -2.38
N ALA A 477 23.38 -15.06 -2.95
CA ALA A 477 23.64 -13.84 -2.17
C ALA A 477 22.41 -13.40 -1.37
N SER A 478 21.21 -13.54 -1.93
CA SER A 478 19.95 -13.21 -1.26
C SER A 478 19.64 -14.19 -0.12
N VAL A 479 19.86 -15.48 -0.32
CA VAL A 479 19.74 -16.53 0.72
C VAL A 479 20.70 -16.25 1.87
N GLU A 480 21.96 -15.92 1.60
CA GLU A 480 22.90 -15.60 2.68
C GLU A 480 22.52 -14.33 3.42
N LYS A 481 22.10 -13.28 2.71
CA LYS A 481 21.60 -12.03 3.31
C LYS A 481 20.39 -12.28 4.20
N SER A 482 19.51 -13.20 3.84
CA SER A 482 18.29 -13.49 4.58
C SER A 482 18.53 -14.04 6.00
N LYS A 483 19.71 -14.60 6.29
CA LYS A 483 20.08 -15.07 7.62
C LYS A 483 20.08 -13.96 8.69
N SER A 484 20.19 -12.70 8.28
CA SER A 484 20.24 -11.54 9.16
C SER A 484 18.94 -10.74 9.25
N VAL A 485 17.80 -11.31 8.81
CA VAL A 485 16.50 -10.62 8.94
C VAL A 485 16.09 -10.43 10.40
N PRO A 486 15.36 -9.37 10.75
CA PRO A 486 14.86 -9.14 12.10
C PRO A 486 13.79 -10.17 12.50
N LEU A 487 13.59 -10.32 13.82
CA LEU A 487 12.72 -11.37 14.40
C LEU A 487 11.26 -11.27 13.94
N ASP A 488 10.72 -10.08 13.83
CA ASP A 488 9.33 -9.87 13.36
C ASP A 488 9.10 -10.41 11.95
N ARG A 489 10.06 -10.20 11.05
CA ARG A 489 10.00 -10.74 9.69
C ARG A 489 10.18 -12.24 9.67
N PHE A 490 11.04 -12.78 10.53
CA PHE A 490 11.21 -14.23 10.66
C PHE A 490 9.93 -14.90 11.17
N ILE A 491 9.27 -14.34 12.22
CA ILE A 491 7.98 -14.83 12.70
C ILE A 491 6.93 -14.81 11.59
N ASN A 492 6.84 -13.70 10.84
CA ASN A 492 5.94 -13.62 9.70
C ASN A 492 6.26 -14.69 8.63
N ALA A 493 7.56 -14.95 8.37
CA ALA A 493 8.02 -15.93 7.39
C ALA A 493 7.67 -17.38 7.74
N LEU A 494 7.53 -17.72 9.03
CA LEU A 494 7.08 -19.04 9.47
C LEU A 494 5.68 -19.37 8.98
N GLY A 495 4.87 -18.35 8.65
CA GLY A 495 3.54 -18.51 8.07
C GLY A 495 2.52 -19.14 9.02
N ILE A 496 2.68 -18.90 10.32
CA ILE A 496 1.73 -19.33 11.38
C ILE A 496 0.34 -18.80 11.02
N GLU A 497 -0.67 -19.64 11.15
CA GLU A 497 -2.03 -19.27 10.80
C GLU A 497 -2.51 -18.09 11.66
N ASN A 498 -3.23 -17.16 11.06
CA ASN A 498 -3.72 -15.92 11.68
C ASN A 498 -2.62 -14.93 12.15
N ILE A 499 -1.34 -15.19 11.89
CA ILE A 499 -0.25 -14.26 12.17
C ILE A 499 0.11 -13.51 10.89
N GLY A 500 -0.06 -12.18 10.93
CA GLY A 500 0.40 -11.25 9.88
C GLY A 500 1.56 -10.39 10.38
N LYS A 501 2.01 -9.43 9.57
CA LYS A 501 3.14 -8.54 9.87
C LYS A 501 3.00 -7.82 11.22
N LYS A 502 1.80 -7.30 11.54
CA LYS A 502 1.55 -6.56 12.78
C LYS A 502 1.69 -7.49 13.97
N SER A 503 0.93 -8.57 14.01
CA SER A 503 0.99 -9.56 15.11
C SER A 503 2.40 -10.15 15.25
N ALA A 504 3.12 -10.40 14.14
CA ALA A 504 4.50 -10.87 14.18
C ALA A 504 5.44 -9.86 14.84
N ARG A 505 5.24 -8.56 14.59
CA ARG A 505 5.98 -7.48 15.25
C ARG A 505 5.67 -7.39 16.73
N ASP A 506 4.39 -7.40 17.11
CA ASP A 506 3.94 -7.32 18.50
C ASP A 506 4.50 -8.51 19.31
N LEU A 507 4.50 -9.71 18.73
CA LEU A 507 5.12 -10.92 19.31
C LEU A 507 6.65 -10.78 19.44
N ALA A 508 7.32 -10.24 18.42
CA ALA A 508 8.77 -10.01 18.45
C ALA A 508 9.15 -9.01 19.56
N GLU A 509 8.40 -7.93 19.69
CA GLU A 509 8.58 -6.92 20.74
C GLU A 509 8.36 -7.48 22.14
N ARG A 510 7.33 -8.33 22.32
CA ARG A 510 6.98 -8.91 23.61
C ARG A 510 7.96 -9.97 24.08
N PHE A 511 8.38 -10.87 23.19
CA PHE A 511 9.18 -12.05 23.55
C PHE A 511 10.68 -11.89 23.29
N GLY A 512 11.10 -10.97 22.42
CA GLY A 512 12.50 -10.65 22.15
C GLY A 512 13.30 -11.74 21.40
N SER A 513 12.84 -12.99 21.41
CA SER A 513 13.45 -14.11 20.67
C SER A 513 12.44 -15.19 20.33
N ILE A 514 12.75 -15.95 19.27
CA ILE A 514 11.91 -17.09 18.88
C ILE A 514 11.85 -18.17 19.96
N SER A 515 12.94 -18.36 20.71
CA SER A 515 13.01 -19.33 21.79
C SER A 515 12.09 -18.99 22.97
N GLU A 516 11.94 -17.72 23.32
CA GLU A 516 10.99 -17.29 24.34
C GLU A 516 9.55 -17.37 23.85
N LEU A 517 9.29 -17.04 22.58
CA LEU A 517 7.97 -17.20 21.98
C LEU A 517 7.53 -18.68 21.97
N MET A 518 8.43 -19.61 21.68
CA MET A 518 8.14 -21.06 21.70
C MET A 518 7.78 -21.61 23.09
N LYS A 519 8.20 -20.95 24.17
CA LYS A 519 7.92 -21.36 25.54
C LYS A 519 6.62 -20.78 26.08
N ALA A 520 6.07 -19.77 25.37
CA ALA A 520 4.87 -19.08 25.81
C ALA A 520 3.65 -20.03 25.77
N ASP A 521 2.87 -20.03 26.81
CA ASP A 521 1.56 -20.68 26.87
C ASP A 521 0.46 -19.73 26.30
N GLU A 522 -0.72 -20.29 26.06
CA GLU A 522 -1.85 -19.52 25.54
C GLU A 522 -2.22 -18.35 26.44
N ALA A 523 -2.16 -18.53 27.79
CA ALA A 523 -2.48 -17.48 28.74
C ALA A 523 -1.53 -16.28 28.62
N THR A 524 -0.25 -16.52 28.37
CA THR A 524 0.76 -15.47 28.14
C THR A 524 0.61 -14.82 26.76
N LEU A 525 0.22 -15.61 25.74
CA LEU A 525 0.05 -15.11 24.38
C LEU A 525 -1.13 -14.15 24.26
N VAL A 526 -2.26 -14.40 24.91
CA VAL A 526 -3.44 -13.52 24.88
C VAL A 526 -3.23 -12.18 25.60
N GLU A 527 -2.14 -12.01 26.36
CA GLU A 527 -1.75 -10.70 26.90
C GLU A 527 -1.21 -9.73 25.82
N VAL A 528 -0.85 -10.25 24.64
CA VAL A 528 -0.36 -9.44 23.52
C VAL A 528 -1.56 -8.82 22.79
N ASP A 529 -1.47 -7.53 22.48
CA ASP A 529 -2.54 -6.82 21.76
C ASP A 529 -2.93 -7.54 20.45
N GLU A 530 -4.21 -7.68 20.19
CA GLU A 530 -4.81 -8.36 19.04
C GLU A 530 -4.57 -9.89 18.94
N ILE A 531 -3.98 -10.50 19.97
CA ILE A 531 -3.87 -11.96 20.06
C ILE A 531 -5.03 -12.48 20.92
N GLY A 532 -6.02 -13.10 20.30
CA GLY A 532 -7.10 -13.80 20.99
C GLY A 532 -6.83 -15.31 21.11
N ASP A 533 -7.75 -16.04 21.75
CA ASP A 533 -7.62 -17.49 22.02
C ASP A 533 -7.30 -18.31 20.76
N ILE A 534 -7.98 -18.05 19.64
CA ILE A 534 -7.76 -18.74 18.34
C ILE A 534 -6.35 -18.54 17.82
N VAL A 535 -5.81 -17.33 17.95
CA VAL A 535 -4.46 -17.00 17.48
C VAL A 535 -3.42 -17.62 18.42
N ALA A 536 -3.65 -17.58 19.72
CA ALA A 536 -2.79 -18.22 20.72
C ALA A 536 -2.69 -19.73 20.49
N GLU A 537 -3.82 -20.41 20.26
CA GLU A 537 -3.88 -21.83 19.89
C GLU A 537 -3.11 -22.12 18.60
N SER A 538 -3.26 -21.24 17.57
CA SER A 538 -2.50 -21.38 16.31
C SER A 538 -0.99 -21.35 16.54
N ILE A 539 -0.51 -20.46 17.43
CA ILE A 539 0.91 -20.32 17.76
C ILE A 539 1.42 -21.57 18.48
N THR A 540 0.75 -21.99 19.56
CA THR A 540 1.17 -23.15 20.38
C THR A 540 1.13 -24.44 19.57
N SER A 541 0.07 -24.64 18.77
CA SER A 541 -0.06 -25.77 17.85
C SER A 541 1.07 -25.79 16.80
N TYR A 542 1.40 -24.63 16.23
CA TYR A 542 2.48 -24.54 15.24
C TYR A 542 3.82 -24.97 15.82
N PHE A 543 4.22 -24.43 16.98
CA PHE A 543 5.50 -24.80 17.59
C PHE A 543 5.51 -26.24 18.11
N GLY A 544 4.37 -26.76 18.54
CA GLY A 544 4.24 -28.19 18.89
C GLY A 544 4.54 -29.11 17.71
N LYS A 545 4.09 -28.75 16.51
CA LYS A 545 4.31 -29.52 15.28
C LYS A 545 5.67 -29.26 14.63
N HIS A 546 6.11 -28.02 14.63
CA HIS A 546 7.23 -27.51 13.81
C HIS A 546 8.44 -27.02 14.64
N GLY A 547 8.48 -27.28 15.95
CA GLY A 547 9.62 -26.87 16.79
C GLY A 547 10.97 -27.37 16.28
N TRP A 548 11.01 -28.58 15.71
CA TRP A 548 12.20 -29.14 15.07
C TRP A 548 12.75 -28.27 13.91
N LEU A 549 11.86 -27.55 13.21
CA LEU A 549 12.27 -26.66 12.11
C LEU A 549 13.01 -25.43 12.65
N ILE A 550 12.61 -24.93 13.81
CA ILE A 550 13.29 -23.81 14.46
C ILE A 550 14.71 -24.21 14.90
N GLU A 551 14.87 -25.42 15.43
CA GLU A 551 16.22 -25.92 15.78
C GLU A 551 17.11 -26.04 14.53
N LYS A 552 16.58 -26.52 13.41
CA LYS A 552 17.32 -26.52 12.13
C LYS A 552 17.72 -25.11 11.66
N PHE A 553 16.84 -24.10 11.84
CA PHE A 553 17.20 -22.72 11.53
C PHE A 553 18.35 -22.23 12.39
N LYS A 554 18.38 -22.55 13.68
CA LYS A 554 19.50 -22.20 14.57
C LYS A 554 20.81 -22.88 14.12
N GLU A 555 20.77 -24.16 13.72
CA GLU A 555 21.93 -24.89 13.21
C GLU A 555 22.56 -24.22 11.99
N ILE A 556 21.77 -23.63 11.10
CA ILE A 556 22.26 -22.89 9.92
C ILE A 556 22.55 -21.41 10.20
N GLY A 557 22.52 -20.99 11.47
CA GLY A 557 22.87 -19.65 11.90
C GLY A 557 21.74 -18.62 11.84
N ILE A 558 20.48 -19.04 11.79
CA ILE A 558 19.30 -18.16 11.81
C ILE A 558 18.65 -18.23 13.21
N ASP A 559 18.98 -17.28 14.06
CA ASP A 559 18.40 -17.09 15.40
C ASP A 559 18.21 -15.59 15.67
N PRO A 560 17.31 -14.93 14.91
CA PRO A 560 17.13 -13.48 15.01
C PRO A 560 16.61 -13.10 16.41
N LYS A 561 17.11 -11.96 16.91
CA LYS A 561 16.67 -11.36 18.16
C LYS A 561 15.99 -10.03 17.84
N PHE A 562 14.98 -9.72 18.62
CA PHE A 562 14.40 -8.38 18.60
C PHE A 562 15.21 -7.52 19.58
N ASN A 563 16.12 -6.73 19.04
CA ASN A 563 16.83 -5.74 19.83
C ASN A 563 15.87 -4.58 20.08
N VAL A 564 15.11 -4.67 21.16
CA VAL A 564 14.54 -3.47 21.75
C VAL A 564 15.76 -2.63 22.15
N VAL A 565 16.05 -1.58 21.40
CA VAL A 565 16.86 -0.48 21.92
C VAL A 565 16.00 0.18 22.99
N LYS A 566 15.91 -0.48 24.15
CA LYS A 566 15.50 0.22 25.36
C LYS A 566 16.64 1.18 25.63
N PRO A 567 16.40 2.48 25.62
CA PRO A 567 17.39 3.40 26.15
C PRO A 567 17.64 2.96 27.59
N THR A 568 18.74 2.27 27.83
CA THR A 568 19.15 1.89 29.18
C THR A 568 19.67 3.16 29.84
N GLY A 569 18.84 3.76 30.69
CA GLY A 569 19.28 4.88 31.53
C GLY A 569 18.49 6.18 31.44
N GLY A 570 17.29 6.19 30.88
CA GLY A 570 16.42 7.38 30.93
C GLY A 570 15.66 7.50 32.26
N VAL A 571 15.25 8.72 32.60
CA VAL A 571 14.52 9.06 33.85
C VAL A 571 13.16 8.36 33.97
N LEU A 572 12.62 7.86 32.86
CA LEU A 572 11.35 7.11 32.80
C LEU A 572 11.53 5.59 32.69
N THR A 573 12.76 5.08 32.92
CA THR A 573 13.04 3.64 32.81
C THR A 573 12.11 2.82 33.70
N GLY A 574 11.39 1.85 33.10
CA GLY A 574 10.44 0.98 33.80
C GLY A 574 9.10 1.64 34.13
N LYS A 575 8.85 2.89 33.68
CA LYS A 575 7.59 3.60 33.87
C LYS A 575 6.66 3.38 32.70
N LYS A 576 5.39 3.11 33.00
CA LYS A 576 4.31 2.94 32.02
C LYS A 576 3.40 4.17 32.03
N LEU A 577 3.28 4.81 30.88
CA LEU A 577 2.50 6.03 30.73
C LEU A 577 1.30 5.80 29.80
N VAL A 578 0.20 6.51 30.05
CA VAL A 578 -0.97 6.57 29.17
C VAL A 578 -1.21 8.02 28.78
N LEU A 579 -1.37 8.27 27.50
CA LEU A 579 -1.64 9.59 26.96
C LEU A 579 -3.16 9.80 26.76
N THR A 580 -3.67 10.96 27.16
CA THR A 580 -5.10 11.32 26.99
C THR A 580 -5.25 12.82 26.76
N GLY A 581 -6.20 13.21 25.90
CA GLY A 581 -6.39 14.62 25.53
C GLY A 581 -5.39 15.11 24.49
N THR A 582 -5.46 16.42 24.18
CA THR A 582 -4.58 17.12 23.25
C THR A 582 -3.48 17.83 24.03
N LEU A 583 -2.24 17.54 23.74
CA LEU A 583 -1.09 18.18 24.38
C LEU A 583 -0.87 19.58 23.79
N PRO A 584 -0.43 20.55 24.61
CA PRO A 584 -0.29 21.95 24.18
C PRO A 584 0.74 22.18 23.07
N THR A 585 1.89 21.52 23.09
CA THR A 585 2.99 21.74 22.14
C THR A 585 3.47 20.47 21.42
N LEU A 586 3.21 19.28 21.99
CA LEU A 586 3.63 18.01 21.43
C LEU A 586 2.46 17.29 20.74
N THR A 587 2.72 16.70 19.61
CA THR A 587 1.82 15.67 19.07
C THR A 587 1.90 14.41 19.96
N ARG A 588 0.87 13.56 19.87
CA ARG A 588 0.85 12.29 20.62
C ARG A 588 2.04 11.40 20.25
N THR A 589 2.46 11.42 18.98
CA THR A 589 3.62 10.67 18.47
C THR A 589 4.91 11.20 19.06
N GLU A 590 5.13 12.50 19.03
CA GLU A 590 6.32 13.14 19.62
C GLU A 590 6.43 12.88 21.12
N ALA A 591 5.30 12.97 21.85
CA ALA A 591 5.27 12.66 23.27
C ALA A 591 5.59 11.17 23.53
N THR A 592 5.07 10.26 22.70
CA THR A 592 5.39 8.83 22.78
C THR A 592 6.88 8.60 22.54
N GLU A 593 7.44 9.16 21.48
CA GLU A 593 8.88 9.04 21.18
C GLU A 593 9.78 9.62 22.28
N LEU A 594 9.39 10.75 22.89
CA LEU A 594 10.12 11.34 24.01
C LEU A 594 10.09 10.44 25.25
N ILE A 595 8.93 9.86 25.57
CA ILE A 595 8.76 8.90 26.68
C ILE A 595 9.63 7.67 26.43
N GLU A 596 9.60 7.11 25.22
CA GLU A 596 10.37 5.93 24.83
C GLU A 596 11.89 6.21 24.85
N LYS A 597 12.33 7.35 24.32
CA LYS A 597 13.74 7.82 24.40
C LYS A 597 14.20 7.99 25.84
N ALA A 598 13.30 8.37 26.76
CA ALA A 598 13.57 8.49 28.17
C ALA A 598 13.47 7.14 28.95
N GLY A 599 13.26 6.03 28.24
CA GLY A 599 13.21 4.68 28.81
C GLY A 599 11.85 4.24 29.32
N GLY A 600 10.80 5.06 29.14
CA GLY A 600 9.41 4.73 29.48
C GLY A 600 8.72 3.90 28.42
N THR A 601 7.53 3.39 28.73
CA THR A 601 6.65 2.70 27.79
C THR A 601 5.28 3.37 27.76
N THR A 602 4.61 3.37 26.59
CA THR A 602 3.27 3.91 26.47
C THR A 602 2.22 2.80 26.34
N SER A 603 0.99 3.06 26.79
CA SER A 603 -0.13 2.12 26.71
C SER A 603 -1.42 2.84 26.26
N SER A 604 -2.28 2.11 25.58
CA SER A 604 -3.57 2.61 25.10
C SER A 604 -4.64 2.72 26.17
N SER A 605 -4.51 2.00 27.30
CA SER A 605 -5.52 1.93 28.36
C SER A 605 -4.93 2.14 29.76
N VAL A 606 -5.69 2.79 30.66
CA VAL A 606 -5.31 3.00 32.06
C VAL A 606 -5.63 1.76 32.88
N SER A 607 -4.66 1.27 33.65
CA SER A 607 -4.78 0.13 34.58
C SER A 607 -4.05 0.42 35.88
N LYS A 608 -4.15 -0.50 36.86
CA LYS A 608 -3.39 -0.40 38.12
C LYS A 608 -1.86 -0.42 37.91
N ASN A 609 -1.41 -0.91 36.75
CA ASN A 609 0.01 -0.98 36.39
C ASN A 609 0.46 0.26 35.58
N THR A 610 -0.35 1.32 35.49
CA THR A 610 0.01 2.58 34.86
C THR A 610 0.64 3.49 35.91
N ASP A 611 1.87 3.97 35.65
CA ASP A 611 2.57 4.85 36.58
C ASP A 611 2.10 6.31 36.46
N TYR A 612 1.90 6.76 35.23
CA TYR A 612 1.48 8.14 34.95
C TYR A 612 0.41 8.19 33.86
N VAL A 613 -0.47 9.16 33.97
CA VAL A 613 -1.34 9.55 32.87
C VAL A 613 -0.96 10.96 32.43
N LEU A 614 -0.42 11.08 31.21
CA LEU A 614 -0.12 12.34 30.57
C LEU A 614 -1.43 12.91 30.01
N ALA A 615 -1.94 13.96 30.66
CA ALA A 615 -3.21 14.58 30.34
C ALA A 615 -3.01 15.93 29.68
N GLY A 616 -3.50 16.06 28.46
CA GLY A 616 -3.67 17.33 27.76
C GLY A 616 -5.07 17.90 27.90
N GLU A 617 -5.39 18.93 27.11
CA GLU A 617 -6.71 19.53 27.06
C GLU A 617 -7.77 18.55 26.55
N ASN A 618 -9.00 18.68 27.04
CA ASN A 618 -10.13 17.83 26.68
C ASN A 618 -9.88 16.32 26.91
N ALA A 619 -9.16 15.98 27.96
CA ALA A 619 -8.90 14.61 28.36
C ALA A 619 -10.22 13.90 28.70
N GLY A 620 -10.52 12.78 28.00
CA GLY A 620 -11.78 12.04 28.14
C GLY A 620 -11.76 10.96 29.23
N SER A 621 -12.55 9.91 29.05
CA SER A 621 -12.78 8.80 30.02
C SER A 621 -11.53 8.16 30.62
N LYS A 622 -10.37 8.25 29.96
CA LYS A 622 -9.09 7.77 30.52
C LYS A 622 -8.62 8.58 31.72
N LEU A 623 -8.90 9.90 31.73
CA LEU A 623 -8.59 10.77 32.87
C LEU A 623 -9.43 10.39 34.09
N ASP A 624 -10.73 10.14 33.89
CA ASP A 624 -11.63 9.73 34.96
C ASP A 624 -11.24 8.36 35.53
N LYS A 625 -10.84 7.44 34.64
CA LYS A 625 -10.33 6.14 35.04
C LYS A 625 -9.00 6.24 35.82
N ALA A 626 -8.11 7.16 35.43
CA ALA A 626 -6.89 7.42 36.17
C ALA A 626 -7.18 7.90 37.61
N ARG A 627 -8.11 8.85 37.74
CA ARG A 627 -8.57 9.35 39.05
C ARG A 627 -9.17 8.25 39.92
N SER A 628 -10.02 7.39 39.32
CA SER A 628 -10.66 6.28 40.05
C SER A 628 -9.66 5.20 40.53
N LEU A 629 -8.55 5.04 39.81
CA LEU A 629 -7.51 4.05 40.13
C LEU A 629 -6.35 4.65 40.95
N GLY A 630 -6.38 5.97 41.24
CA GLY A 630 -5.31 6.65 41.98
C GLY A 630 -4.00 6.78 41.20
N VAL A 631 -4.05 6.69 39.86
CA VAL A 631 -2.86 6.85 39.00
C VAL A 631 -2.46 8.32 38.91
N LYS A 632 -1.18 8.59 39.04
CA LYS A 632 -0.63 9.95 39.01
C LYS A 632 -0.83 10.58 37.63
N ILE A 633 -1.48 11.75 37.60
CA ILE A 633 -1.71 12.53 36.39
C ILE A 633 -0.60 13.57 36.27
N ILE A 634 -0.03 13.71 35.09
CA ILE A 634 1.02 14.70 34.77
C ILE A 634 0.62 15.51 33.53
N THR A 635 1.08 16.74 33.47
CA THR A 635 0.95 17.64 32.32
C THR A 635 2.15 17.47 31.37
N GLU A 636 2.04 18.05 30.17
CA GLU A 636 3.14 18.09 29.20
C GLU A 636 4.40 18.77 29.77
N ASN A 637 4.24 19.88 30.45
CA ASN A 637 5.36 20.60 31.07
C ASN A 637 6.05 19.76 32.17
N GLU A 638 5.27 19.01 32.97
CA GLU A 638 5.82 18.12 33.96
C GLU A 638 6.59 16.96 33.30
N LEU A 639 6.06 16.39 32.20
CA LEU A 639 6.77 15.38 31.42
C LEU A 639 8.09 15.92 30.89
N LEU A 640 8.08 17.10 30.25
CA LEU A 640 9.29 17.73 29.71
C LEU A 640 10.29 18.07 30.79
N THR A 641 9.82 18.52 31.98
CA THR A 641 10.68 18.75 33.13
C THR A 641 11.29 17.45 33.64
N MET A 642 10.54 16.36 33.69
CA MET A 642 11.06 15.05 34.10
C MET A 642 12.12 14.50 33.14
N ILE A 643 12.00 14.80 31.85
CA ILE A 643 12.93 14.30 30.81
C ILE A 643 14.20 15.16 30.71
N ASN A 644 14.07 16.47 30.85
CA ASN A 644 15.19 17.43 30.66
C ASN A 644 15.91 17.77 31.96
N GLY A 645 15.37 17.36 33.08
CA GLY A 645 15.80 17.46 34.48
C GLY A 645 16.59 17.87 35.16
#